data_65a909f9bab87c9c6549c627f4cfb9eb
#
_entry.id   65a909f9bab87c9c6549c627f4cfb9eb
#
_cell.length_a   1.000
_cell.length_b   1.000
_cell.length_c   1.000
_cell.angle_alpha   90.00
_cell.angle_beta   90.00
_cell.angle_gamma   90.00
#
_symmetry.space_group_name_H-M   'P 1'
#
loop_
_entity.id
_entity.type
_entity.pdbx_description
1 polymer ?
#
loop_
_entity_poly.entity_id
_entity_poly.type
_entity_poly.pdbx_seq_one_letter_code
_entity_poly.pdbx_strand_id
1 'polypeptide(L)'
;MEKNFNAKEVEKKWSEYWLENKTFKSSIDESRPSYTVLIPPPNVTGVLHFGHVLNNSLQDFFIRKARKQGFNACWVPGIDHAAIATEAKVVGYLREKGIKKSDLSREEFLDYCWEWKEKYGGIILDQLKTIGAGCDWDRVTFTLDDHYYKAVVRVFVDLYKKGYIYKGKRIINWDCEAQTALSNEEVIYNEAGEKAQLFYLKYKYVQGDGYLTVATTRPETIFADMAVAVNPDDERYKCLIGQEVLIPLINKPIKIIADSYVDKEFGTGCLKVTPAHDINDYEIGMRHGLEIVDILNDDGTLNELCQYPEFIGKDRFKVRREIKTKLEEIDCLEKVEDIVNKVGRSERTNSVVEPKLSLQWYVDMKNLSKKAYEVVMSDEVEFFPKYHKNTFNHWMTNIRDWCISRQLWWGHRIPAWYDEDGNFYVGETAEEAYEQYESYLKANNRPSCGGIEGGHLRQDEDVLDTWASSWLWPLEVFNGFEHYNRETGKIDVSKSKDLDYYLPTQIIVTGPDIMFLWITRMIIANYEYTDRKPFEKVFFTGIVRDKLGRKLSKQLGNSPDLYELIDKYGMDGIRYGMMSISPAGNDILFDEKSLEIGRNFTNKIWNAFRLIKSWETVEGKNTENEAVFVWFEALLQKNVNSFLDNIDNLRISEALKDLYSFVWDDLCSWYLEMIKP
;
A
#
# COMPACT_ATOMS: atom_id res chain seq x y z
N MET A 1 -14.39 32.09 33.58
CA MET A 1 -13.94 30.85 32.87
C MET A 1 -14.37 29.63 33.69
N GLU A 2 -14.81 28.56 33.02
CA GLU A 2 -15.15 27.32 33.69
C GLU A 2 -13.96 26.70 34.40
N LYS A 3 -14.22 25.85 35.42
CA LYS A 3 -13.17 25.21 36.20
C LYS A 3 -12.35 24.21 35.40
N ASN A 4 -13.00 23.48 34.53
CA ASN A 4 -12.38 22.48 33.69
C ASN A 4 -12.44 22.91 32.23
N PHE A 5 -11.45 22.49 31.44
CA PHE A 5 -11.47 22.63 29.98
C PHE A 5 -12.52 21.71 29.37
N ASN A 6 -13.50 22.29 28.67
CA ASN A 6 -14.51 21.52 27.93
C ASN A 6 -14.04 21.33 26.48
N ALA A 7 -13.25 20.28 26.27
CA ALA A 7 -12.69 19.97 24.94
C ALA A 7 -13.79 19.87 23.88
N LYS A 8 -14.86 19.13 24.15
CA LYS A 8 -15.94 18.86 23.18
C LYS A 8 -16.60 20.14 22.64
N GLU A 9 -16.87 21.10 23.52
CA GLU A 9 -17.49 22.36 23.11
C GLU A 9 -16.53 23.25 22.34
N VAL A 10 -15.28 23.35 22.83
CA VAL A 10 -14.25 24.21 22.22
C VAL A 10 -13.83 23.68 20.85
N GLU A 11 -13.60 22.38 20.73
CA GLU A 11 -13.20 21.72 19.49
C GLU A 11 -14.30 21.84 18.43
N LYS A 12 -15.56 21.58 18.81
CA LYS A 12 -16.72 21.76 17.92
C LYS A 12 -16.82 23.21 17.40
N LYS A 13 -16.77 24.18 18.32
CA LYS A 13 -16.85 25.60 17.97
C LYS A 13 -15.78 26.01 16.95
N TRP A 14 -14.52 25.59 17.17
CA TRP A 14 -13.44 25.99 16.29
C TRP A 14 -13.44 25.22 14.97
N SER A 15 -13.82 23.95 14.96
CA SER A 15 -13.98 23.19 13.75
C SER A 15 -15.05 23.81 12.84
N GLU A 16 -16.22 24.14 13.39
CA GLU A 16 -17.31 24.84 12.66
C GLU A 16 -16.82 26.19 12.13
N TYR A 17 -16.17 27.00 12.97
CA TYR A 17 -15.62 28.29 12.55
C TYR A 17 -14.64 28.19 11.39
N TRP A 18 -13.71 27.22 11.43
CA TRP A 18 -12.73 27.02 10.36
C TRP A 18 -13.37 26.60 9.03
N LEU A 19 -14.39 25.75 9.08
CA LEU A 19 -15.12 25.30 7.89
C LEU A 19 -15.95 26.44 7.30
N GLU A 20 -16.75 27.15 8.10
CA GLU A 20 -17.59 28.25 7.67
C GLU A 20 -16.79 29.41 7.06
N ASN A 21 -15.68 29.76 7.68
CA ASN A 21 -14.81 30.84 7.21
C ASN A 21 -13.75 30.39 6.21
N LYS A 22 -13.74 29.11 5.80
CA LYS A 22 -12.71 28.56 4.88
C LYS A 22 -11.29 28.94 5.31
N THR A 23 -11.00 28.88 6.61
CA THR A 23 -9.75 29.38 7.22
C THR A 23 -8.50 28.78 6.61
N PHE A 24 -8.58 27.54 6.09
CA PHE A 24 -7.46 26.81 5.52
C PHE A 24 -7.48 26.78 3.98
N LYS A 25 -8.40 27.50 3.34
CA LYS A 25 -8.40 27.65 1.89
C LYS A 25 -7.08 28.26 1.41
N SER A 26 -6.52 27.69 0.36
CA SER A 26 -5.32 28.19 -0.31
C SER A 26 -5.67 28.77 -1.68
N SER A 27 -4.94 29.78 -2.08
CA SER A 27 -4.98 30.37 -3.41
C SER A 27 -3.56 30.80 -3.77
N ILE A 28 -3.23 30.81 -5.06
CA ILE A 28 -1.91 31.26 -5.52
C ILE A 28 -1.67 32.69 -5.05
N ASP A 29 -0.55 32.90 -4.39
CA ASP A 29 -0.05 34.20 -3.94
C ASP A 29 1.46 34.27 -4.16
N GLU A 30 1.86 34.79 -5.30
CA GLU A 30 3.27 34.88 -5.71
C GLU A 30 4.13 35.75 -4.80
N SER A 31 3.51 36.57 -3.92
CA SER A 31 4.23 37.38 -2.94
C SER A 31 4.78 36.57 -1.77
N ARG A 32 4.31 35.32 -1.59
CA ARG A 32 4.70 34.42 -0.51
C ARG A 32 5.16 33.07 -1.07
N PRO A 33 6.19 32.46 -0.48
CA PRO A 33 6.57 31.11 -0.87
C PRO A 33 5.46 30.11 -0.48
N SER A 34 5.24 29.11 -1.32
CA SER A 34 4.31 28.01 -1.03
C SER A 34 4.89 27.06 0.01
N TYR A 35 4.01 26.46 0.81
CA TYR A 35 4.30 25.31 1.64
C TYR A 35 3.18 24.30 1.47
N THR A 36 3.47 23.22 0.75
CA THR A 36 2.45 22.27 0.36
C THR A 36 2.67 20.92 1.04
N VAL A 37 1.57 20.33 1.49
CA VAL A 37 1.51 18.95 1.99
C VAL A 37 0.40 18.21 1.24
N LEU A 38 0.67 16.97 0.84
CA LEU A 38 -0.31 16.09 0.24
C LEU A 38 -0.64 14.98 1.23
N ILE A 39 -1.94 14.77 1.48
CA ILE A 39 -2.36 13.66 2.33
C ILE A 39 -2.04 12.33 1.63
N PRO A 40 -1.52 11.31 2.33
CA PRO A 40 -1.68 9.94 1.84
C PRO A 40 -3.18 9.61 1.83
N PRO A 41 -3.81 9.49 0.64
CA PRO A 41 -5.27 9.41 0.56
C PRO A 41 -5.75 8.11 1.24
N PRO A 42 -6.59 8.19 2.28
CA PRO A 42 -7.11 7.00 2.94
C PRO A 42 -7.99 6.17 2.00
N ASN A 43 -7.85 4.85 2.09
CA ASN A 43 -8.67 3.89 1.36
C ASN A 43 -10.13 3.94 1.83
N VAL A 44 -11.11 3.92 0.91
CA VAL A 44 -12.56 3.92 1.22
C VAL A 44 -13.06 2.57 1.77
N THR A 45 -12.25 1.93 2.61
CA THR A 45 -12.55 0.61 3.18
C THR A 45 -13.21 0.64 4.56
N GLY A 46 -13.39 1.83 5.13
CA GLY A 46 -14.01 2.04 6.45
C GLY A 46 -13.57 3.34 7.12
N VAL A 47 -13.59 3.37 8.44
CA VAL A 47 -13.23 4.55 9.25
C VAL A 47 -11.71 4.64 9.47
N LEU A 48 -11.17 5.81 9.85
CA LEU A 48 -9.77 6.00 10.17
C LEU A 48 -9.35 5.21 11.42
N HIS A 49 -8.09 4.81 11.50
CA HIS A 49 -7.45 4.19 12.67
C HIS A 49 -6.35 5.12 13.24
N PHE A 50 -5.78 4.76 14.41
CA PHE A 50 -4.81 5.63 15.10
C PHE A 50 -3.53 5.94 14.33
N GLY A 51 -3.12 5.09 13.38
CA GLY A 51 -2.04 5.44 12.44
C GLY A 51 -2.38 6.66 11.57
N HIS A 52 -3.63 6.77 11.12
CA HIS A 52 -4.09 7.95 10.38
C HIS A 52 -4.15 9.20 11.30
N VAL A 53 -4.57 9.04 12.56
CA VAL A 53 -4.60 10.16 13.52
C VAL A 53 -3.22 10.73 13.71
N LEU A 54 -2.21 9.88 13.96
CA LEU A 54 -0.82 10.33 14.08
C LEU A 54 -0.32 11.01 12.81
N ASN A 55 -0.49 10.35 11.67
CA ASN A 55 -0.02 10.86 10.38
C ASN A 55 -0.61 12.25 10.08
N ASN A 56 -1.93 12.40 10.22
CA ASN A 56 -2.59 13.67 9.95
C ASN A 56 -2.30 14.74 11.01
N SER A 57 -2.07 14.35 12.26
CA SER A 57 -1.65 15.30 13.30
C SER A 57 -0.28 15.91 13.01
N LEU A 58 0.67 15.10 12.50
CA LEU A 58 1.99 15.58 12.08
C LEU A 58 1.90 16.50 10.86
N GLN A 59 1.10 16.13 9.85
CA GLN A 59 0.88 16.97 8.67
C GLN A 59 0.27 18.32 9.06
N ASP A 60 -0.77 18.32 9.90
CA ASP A 60 -1.42 19.52 10.39
C ASP A 60 -0.45 20.41 11.18
N PHE A 61 0.43 19.80 11.97
CA PHE A 61 1.48 20.52 12.69
C PHE A 61 2.41 21.27 11.73
N PHE A 62 2.89 20.64 10.66
CA PHE A 62 3.75 21.29 9.66
C PHE A 62 3.01 22.41 8.93
N ILE A 63 1.77 22.20 8.54
CA ILE A 63 0.94 23.23 7.89
C ILE A 63 0.73 24.45 8.80
N ARG A 64 0.40 24.23 10.06
CA ARG A 64 0.20 25.34 11.02
C ARG A 64 1.50 26.09 11.31
N LYS A 65 2.63 25.37 11.43
CA LYS A 65 3.96 25.98 11.54
C LYS A 65 4.25 26.88 10.34
N ALA A 66 4.08 26.36 9.13
CA ALA A 66 4.34 27.11 7.89
C ALA A 66 3.49 28.39 7.81
N ARG A 67 2.20 28.31 8.15
CA ARG A 67 1.32 29.48 8.21
C ARG A 67 1.83 30.53 9.20
N LYS A 68 2.29 30.12 10.40
CA LYS A 68 2.88 31.02 11.39
C LYS A 68 4.18 31.68 10.92
N GLN A 69 4.91 31.01 10.04
CA GLN A 69 6.15 31.52 9.42
C GLN A 69 5.87 32.41 8.19
N GLY A 70 4.61 32.63 7.81
CA GLY A 70 4.23 33.50 6.71
C GLY A 70 4.14 32.81 5.32
N PHE A 71 4.34 31.50 5.26
CA PHE A 71 4.15 30.74 4.01
C PHE A 71 2.67 30.75 3.58
N ASN A 72 2.47 30.65 2.26
CA ASN A 72 1.17 30.31 1.70
C ASN A 72 1.00 28.77 1.75
N ALA A 73 0.42 28.29 2.85
CA ALA A 73 0.35 26.87 3.13
C ALA A 73 -0.90 26.23 2.51
N CYS A 74 -0.69 25.15 1.77
CA CYS A 74 -1.73 24.34 1.13
C CYS A 74 -1.61 22.88 1.60
N TRP A 75 -2.68 22.34 2.16
CA TRP A 75 -2.78 20.91 2.46
C TRP A 75 -3.95 20.30 1.70
N VAL A 76 -3.63 19.46 0.69
CA VAL A 76 -4.62 18.85 -0.19
C VAL A 76 -5.16 17.56 0.43
N PRO A 77 -6.46 17.48 0.74
CA PRO A 77 -7.10 16.25 1.20
C PRO A 77 -7.58 15.40 0.03
N GLY A 78 -7.83 14.11 0.31
CA GLY A 78 -8.47 13.21 -0.66
C GLY A 78 -8.66 11.81 -0.14
N ILE A 79 -9.19 10.95 -0.98
CA ILE A 79 -9.48 9.54 -0.69
C ILE A 79 -9.10 8.67 -1.88
N ASP A 80 -8.68 7.42 -1.57
CA ASP A 80 -8.30 6.45 -2.58
C ASP A 80 -9.43 5.41 -2.78
N HIS A 81 -9.69 5.05 -4.04
CA HIS A 81 -10.70 4.03 -4.40
C HIS A 81 -10.32 2.63 -3.92
N ALA A 82 -9.01 2.35 -3.76
CA ALA A 82 -8.45 1.11 -3.19
C ALA A 82 -9.05 -0.16 -3.79
N ALA A 83 -8.86 -0.36 -5.09
CA ALA A 83 -9.52 -1.38 -5.93
C ALA A 83 -9.85 -2.70 -5.20
N ILE A 84 -8.84 -3.54 -4.94
CA ILE A 84 -9.02 -4.87 -4.31
C ILE A 84 -9.61 -4.78 -2.89
N ALA A 85 -9.18 -3.78 -2.10
CA ALA A 85 -9.58 -3.67 -0.70
C ALA A 85 -11.05 -3.24 -0.56
N THR A 86 -11.51 -2.32 -1.42
CA THR A 86 -12.90 -1.86 -1.45
C THR A 86 -13.82 -2.92 -2.03
N GLU A 87 -13.43 -3.56 -3.13
CA GLU A 87 -14.20 -4.64 -3.73
C GLU A 87 -14.42 -5.78 -2.72
N ALA A 88 -13.39 -6.21 -1.99
CA ALA A 88 -13.52 -7.22 -0.94
C ALA A 88 -14.52 -6.81 0.17
N LYS A 89 -14.57 -5.52 0.54
CA LYS A 89 -15.53 -5.00 1.52
C LYS A 89 -16.95 -5.01 0.98
N VAL A 90 -17.15 -4.61 -0.28
CA VAL A 90 -18.47 -4.64 -0.93
C VAL A 90 -18.96 -6.06 -1.11
N VAL A 91 -18.11 -7.01 -1.52
CA VAL A 91 -18.44 -8.44 -1.60
C VAL A 91 -18.86 -8.98 -0.23
N GLY A 92 -18.15 -8.62 0.85
CA GLY A 92 -18.52 -8.98 2.22
C GLY A 92 -19.90 -8.44 2.60
N TYR A 93 -20.16 -7.17 2.32
CA TYR A 93 -21.45 -6.52 2.56
C TYR A 93 -22.61 -7.15 1.76
N LEU A 94 -22.37 -7.51 0.50
CA LEU A 94 -23.35 -8.20 -0.34
C LEU A 94 -23.65 -9.62 0.22
N ARG A 95 -22.62 -10.33 0.70
CA ARG A 95 -22.77 -11.66 1.33
C ARG A 95 -23.65 -11.60 2.56
N GLU A 96 -23.53 -10.55 3.41
CA GLU A 96 -24.42 -10.33 4.56
C GLU A 96 -25.88 -10.13 4.13
N LYS A 97 -26.12 -9.58 2.94
CA LYS A 97 -27.43 -9.42 2.32
C LYS A 97 -27.93 -10.68 1.57
N GLY A 98 -27.11 -11.75 1.52
CA GLY A 98 -27.43 -12.97 0.77
C GLY A 98 -27.26 -12.85 -0.75
N ILE A 99 -26.55 -11.82 -1.25
CA ILE A 99 -26.28 -11.57 -2.66
C ILE A 99 -24.88 -12.05 -2.99
N LYS A 100 -24.69 -12.76 -4.10
CA LYS A 100 -23.38 -13.13 -4.62
C LYS A 100 -22.97 -12.20 -5.75
N LYS A 101 -21.69 -11.84 -5.84
CA LYS A 101 -21.15 -11.05 -6.95
C LYS A 101 -21.43 -11.70 -8.31
N SER A 102 -21.38 -13.03 -8.39
CA SER A 102 -21.66 -13.81 -9.61
C SER A 102 -23.10 -13.66 -10.14
N ASP A 103 -24.03 -13.19 -9.32
CA ASP A 103 -25.44 -13.05 -9.68
C ASP A 103 -25.75 -11.63 -10.21
N LEU A 104 -24.73 -10.75 -10.25
CA LEU A 104 -24.84 -9.35 -10.67
C LEU A 104 -24.13 -9.12 -11.99
N SER A 105 -24.61 -8.18 -12.79
CA SER A 105 -23.84 -7.57 -13.87
C SER A 105 -22.72 -6.68 -13.29
N ARG A 106 -21.75 -6.31 -14.14
CA ARG A 106 -20.68 -5.38 -13.73
C ARG A 106 -21.24 -4.04 -13.26
N GLU A 107 -22.20 -3.51 -14.00
CA GLU A 107 -22.86 -2.24 -13.72
C GLU A 107 -23.58 -2.26 -12.36
N GLU A 108 -24.40 -3.28 -12.12
CA GLU A 108 -25.09 -3.46 -10.83
C GLU A 108 -24.11 -3.57 -9.65
N PHE A 109 -22.98 -4.28 -9.83
CA PHE A 109 -21.96 -4.36 -8.81
C PHE A 109 -21.26 -3.01 -8.56
N LEU A 110 -20.98 -2.26 -9.62
CA LEU A 110 -20.36 -0.93 -9.52
C LEU A 110 -21.29 0.06 -8.80
N ASP A 111 -22.60 -0.03 -8.97
CA ASP A 111 -23.56 0.80 -8.22
C ASP A 111 -23.39 0.58 -6.70
N TYR A 112 -23.25 -0.67 -6.24
CA TYR A 112 -22.95 -0.95 -4.83
C TYR A 112 -21.60 -0.40 -4.38
N CYS A 113 -20.60 -0.39 -5.25
CA CYS A 113 -19.29 0.21 -4.95
C CYS A 113 -19.38 1.73 -4.79
N TRP A 114 -20.18 2.40 -5.64
CA TRP A 114 -20.43 3.84 -5.54
C TRP A 114 -21.22 4.20 -4.27
N GLU A 115 -22.26 3.43 -3.92
CA GLU A 115 -22.97 3.59 -2.64
C GLU A 115 -22.02 3.45 -1.45
N TRP A 116 -21.13 2.46 -1.50
CA TRP A 116 -20.11 2.24 -0.47
C TRP A 116 -19.16 3.44 -0.36
N LYS A 117 -18.67 3.95 -1.49
CA LYS A 117 -17.79 5.13 -1.57
C LYS A 117 -18.47 6.38 -0.99
N GLU A 118 -19.72 6.65 -1.35
CA GLU A 118 -20.44 7.81 -0.81
C GLU A 118 -20.55 7.73 0.72
N LYS A 119 -20.93 6.57 1.23
CA LYS A 119 -21.06 6.36 2.67
C LYS A 119 -19.73 6.50 3.42
N TYR A 120 -18.72 5.73 3.04
CA TYR A 120 -17.47 5.66 3.81
C TYR A 120 -16.50 6.78 3.47
N GLY A 121 -16.51 7.29 2.26
CA GLY A 121 -15.77 8.50 1.87
C GLY A 121 -16.22 9.70 2.68
N GLY A 122 -17.54 9.89 2.83
CA GLY A 122 -18.10 10.94 3.70
C GLY A 122 -17.63 10.79 5.15
N ILE A 123 -17.71 9.60 5.73
CA ILE A 123 -17.24 9.32 7.10
C ILE A 123 -15.74 9.64 7.26
N ILE A 124 -14.90 9.24 6.31
CA ILE A 124 -13.45 9.51 6.36
C ILE A 124 -13.17 11.01 6.38
N LEU A 125 -13.81 11.76 5.46
CA LEU A 125 -13.62 13.22 5.41
C LEU A 125 -14.13 13.91 6.68
N ASP A 126 -15.24 13.45 7.24
CA ASP A 126 -15.76 13.99 8.51
C ASP A 126 -14.86 13.64 9.70
N GLN A 127 -14.26 12.46 9.72
CA GLN A 127 -13.24 12.11 10.73
C GLN A 127 -11.99 13.00 10.60
N LEU A 128 -11.53 13.31 9.38
CA LEU A 128 -10.42 14.25 9.17
C LEU A 128 -10.76 15.65 9.68
N LYS A 129 -11.98 16.14 9.45
CA LYS A 129 -12.45 17.42 10.02
C LYS A 129 -12.50 17.36 11.56
N THR A 130 -12.97 16.24 12.12
CA THR A 130 -13.03 16.01 13.58
C THR A 130 -11.63 15.98 14.21
N ILE A 131 -10.62 15.43 13.53
CA ILE A 131 -9.22 15.48 13.94
C ILE A 131 -8.69 16.93 13.96
N GLY A 132 -9.40 17.86 13.35
CA GLY A 132 -9.02 19.27 13.22
C GLY A 132 -7.99 19.51 12.12
N ALA A 133 -7.99 18.66 11.09
CA ALA A 133 -7.08 18.78 9.96
C ALA A 133 -7.31 20.09 9.19
N GLY A 134 -6.28 20.91 9.10
CA GLY A 134 -6.28 22.20 8.42
C GLY A 134 -6.14 22.08 6.90
N CYS A 135 -6.95 21.22 6.29
CA CYS A 135 -6.98 20.99 4.85
C CYS A 135 -7.71 22.08 4.07
N ASP A 136 -7.33 22.26 2.83
CA ASP A 136 -8.13 23.00 1.85
C ASP A 136 -9.25 22.10 1.32
N TRP A 137 -10.41 22.18 1.96
CA TRP A 137 -11.57 21.33 1.67
C TRP A 137 -12.21 21.58 0.30
N ASP A 138 -11.86 22.69 -0.37
CA ASP A 138 -12.28 22.95 -1.76
C ASP A 138 -11.46 22.11 -2.78
N ARG A 139 -10.35 21.46 -2.33
CA ARG A 139 -9.44 20.64 -3.16
C ARG A 139 -9.54 19.14 -2.88
N VAL A 140 -10.65 18.67 -2.28
CA VAL A 140 -10.84 17.22 -2.07
C VAL A 140 -10.78 16.48 -3.40
N THR A 141 -9.89 15.49 -3.49
CA THR A 141 -9.70 14.70 -4.71
C THR A 141 -9.95 13.22 -4.43
N PHE A 142 -10.66 12.56 -5.32
CA PHE A 142 -10.87 11.12 -5.31
C PHE A 142 -10.18 10.49 -6.52
N THR A 143 -9.47 9.39 -6.33
CA THR A 143 -8.69 8.77 -7.40
C THR A 143 -9.50 8.20 -8.57
N LEU A 144 -10.84 8.14 -8.50
CA LEU A 144 -11.76 7.83 -9.60
C LEU A 144 -12.57 9.04 -10.08
N ASP A 145 -12.22 10.29 -9.68
CA ASP A 145 -12.81 11.48 -10.31
C ASP A 145 -12.51 11.50 -11.82
N ASP A 146 -13.40 12.06 -12.63
CA ASP A 146 -13.30 12.01 -14.10
C ASP A 146 -11.96 12.48 -14.66
N HIS A 147 -11.43 13.61 -14.13
CA HIS A 147 -10.14 14.13 -14.57
C HIS A 147 -9.01 13.17 -14.22
N TYR A 148 -9.06 12.61 -13.01
CA TYR A 148 -8.08 11.66 -12.51
C TYR A 148 -8.10 10.35 -13.30
N TYR A 149 -9.30 9.84 -13.59
CA TYR A 149 -9.50 8.65 -14.41
C TYR A 149 -8.87 8.83 -15.81
N LYS A 150 -9.12 9.96 -16.45
CA LYS A 150 -8.56 10.31 -17.78
C LYS A 150 -7.03 10.39 -17.73
N ALA A 151 -6.46 10.95 -16.66
CA ALA A 151 -5.01 11.01 -16.47
C ALA A 151 -4.39 9.62 -16.36
N VAL A 152 -4.99 8.72 -15.59
CA VAL A 152 -4.53 7.33 -15.44
C VAL A 152 -4.57 6.58 -16.77
N VAL A 153 -5.67 6.69 -17.52
CA VAL A 153 -5.81 6.09 -18.86
C VAL A 153 -4.73 6.62 -19.80
N ARG A 154 -4.52 7.94 -19.82
CA ARG A 154 -3.49 8.59 -20.65
C ARG A 154 -2.09 8.09 -20.32
N VAL A 155 -1.76 7.98 -19.03
CA VAL A 155 -0.46 7.45 -18.57
C VAL A 155 -0.26 6.01 -19.02
N PHE A 156 -1.28 5.16 -18.94
CA PHE A 156 -1.19 3.81 -19.45
C PHE A 156 -0.87 3.78 -20.94
N VAL A 157 -1.60 4.55 -21.75
CA VAL A 157 -1.43 4.61 -23.20
C VAL A 157 -0.07 5.18 -23.58
N ASP A 158 0.38 6.23 -22.89
CA ASP A 158 1.68 6.84 -23.11
C ASP A 158 2.84 5.88 -22.81
N LEU A 159 2.83 5.24 -21.64
CA LEU A 159 3.86 4.28 -21.25
C LEU A 159 3.85 3.02 -22.13
N TYR A 160 2.67 2.60 -22.62
CA TYR A 160 2.58 1.54 -23.60
C TYR A 160 3.24 1.95 -24.93
N LYS A 161 2.96 3.15 -25.46
CA LYS A 161 3.60 3.67 -26.69
C LYS A 161 5.11 3.83 -26.54
N LYS A 162 5.59 4.17 -25.34
CA LYS A 162 7.02 4.24 -25.01
C LYS A 162 7.67 2.87 -24.80
N GLY A 163 6.90 1.78 -24.78
CA GLY A 163 7.37 0.42 -24.57
C GLY A 163 7.67 0.03 -23.11
N TYR A 164 7.28 0.87 -22.15
CA TYR A 164 7.40 0.55 -20.73
C TYR A 164 6.26 -0.34 -20.23
N ILE A 165 5.06 -0.23 -20.81
CA ILE A 165 3.95 -1.15 -20.51
C ILE A 165 3.89 -2.24 -21.60
N TYR A 166 3.78 -3.48 -21.16
CA TYR A 166 3.66 -4.63 -22.05
C TYR A 166 2.78 -5.73 -21.43
N LYS A 167 2.24 -6.61 -22.28
CA LYS A 167 1.49 -7.79 -21.85
C LYS A 167 2.40 -9.02 -21.93
N GLY A 168 2.47 -9.80 -20.84
CA GLY A 168 3.37 -10.93 -20.76
C GLY A 168 2.83 -12.06 -19.89
N LYS A 169 3.25 -13.30 -20.20
CA LYS A 169 2.90 -14.51 -19.46
C LYS A 169 4.01 -14.80 -18.44
N ARG A 170 3.68 -14.73 -17.15
CA ARG A 170 4.62 -14.96 -16.04
C ARG A 170 3.93 -15.65 -14.86
N ILE A 171 4.72 -16.24 -13.97
CA ILE A 171 4.23 -16.67 -12.67
C ILE A 171 3.96 -15.42 -11.82
N ILE A 172 2.76 -15.34 -11.29
CA ILE A 172 2.29 -14.27 -10.40
C ILE A 172 1.85 -14.85 -9.06
N ASN A 173 1.70 -13.99 -8.08
CA ASN A 173 1.01 -14.32 -6.84
C ASN A 173 -0.50 -14.20 -7.10
N TRP A 174 -1.24 -15.26 -6.81
CA TRP A 174 -2.68 -15.34 -7.03
C TRP A 174 -3.44 -15.50 -5.72
N ASP A 175 -4.43 -14.67 -5.51
CA ASP A 175 -5.38 -14.77 -4.40
C ASP A 175 -6.59 -15.57 -4.85
N CYS A 176 -6.72 -16.82 -4.38
CA CYS A 176 -7.82 -17.70 -4.76
C CYS A 176 -9.19 -17.27 -4.19
N GLU A 177 -9.24 -16.50 -3.11
CA GLU A 177 -10.50 -16.01 -2.55
C GLU A 177 -10.99 -14.76 -3.29
N ALA A 178 -10.11 -13.81 -3.56
CA ALA A 178 -10.41 -12.63 -4.36
C ALA A 178 -10.39 -12.91 -5.88
N GLN A 179 -9.84 -14.06 -6.30
CA GLN A 179 -9.63 -14.45 -7.71
C GLN A 179 -8.92 -13.37 -8.53
N THR A 180 -7.81 -12.86 -8.00
CA THR A 180 -7.05 -11.79 -8.63
C THR A 180 -5.55 -11.92 -8.38
N ALA A 181 -4.77 -11.31 -9.28
CA ALA A 181 -3.33 -11.15 -9.13
C ALA A 181 -2.98 -10.21 -7.97
N LEU A 182 -1.89 -10.51 -7.27
CA LEU A 182 -1.30 -9.69 -6.22
C LEU A 182 0.10 -9.22 -6.62
N SER A 183 0.47 -8.02 -6.21
CA SER A 183 1.88 -7.59 -6.20
C SER A 183 2.66 -8.34 -5.12
N ASN A 184 3.98 -8.43 -5.28
CA ASN A 184 4.83 -9.08 -4.27
C ASN A 184 4.71 -8.43 -2.89
N GLU A 185 4.47 -7.13 -2.86
CA GLU A 185 4.35 -6.29 -1.67
C GLU A 185 2.99 -6.49 -0.94
N GLU A 186 2.00 -7.08 -1.61
CA GLU A 186 0.70 -7.45 -1.03
C GLU A 186 0.70 -8.85 -0.41
N VAL A 187 1.85 -9.54 -0.47
CA VAL A 187 2.03 -10.85 0.16
C VAL A 187 2.72 -10.69 1.52
N ILE A 188 2.03 -11.08 2.56
CA ILE A 188 2.53 -11.01 3.93
C ILE A 188 2.96 -12.38 4.43
N TYR A 189 3.96 -12.40 5.29
CA TYR A 189 4.49 -13.61 5.92
C TYR A 189 4.44 -13.49 7.45
N ASN A 190 4.04 -14.57 8.10
CA ASN A 190 4.18 -14.65 9.55
C ASN A 190 5.67 -14.93 9.89
N GLU A 191 6.32 -14.01 10.59
CA GLU A 191 7.73 -14.15 10.96
C GLU A 191 8.03 -15.39 11.80
N ALA A 192 7.09 -15.79 12.68
CA ALA A 192 7.21 -17.02 13.46
C ALA A 192 6.99 -18.30 12.63
N GLY A 193 6.58 -18.15 11.37
CA GLY A 193 6.13 -19.26 10.53
C GLY A 193 4.78 -19.84 10.95
N GLU A 194 4.33 -20.82 10.18
CA GLU A 194 3.09 -21.56 10.43
C GLU A 194 3.37 -23.06 10.51
N LYS A 195 2.58 -23.80 11.29
CA LYS A 195 2.66 -25.25 11.34
C LYS A 195 2.32 -25.83 9.98
N ALA A 196 3.19 -26.65 9.47
CA ALA A 196 3.05 -27.35 8.19
C ALA A 196 3.54 -28.79 8.31
N GLN A 197 3.28 -29.60 7.31
CA GLN A 197 3.72 -30.99 7.22
C GLN A 197 4.60 -31.18 5.99
N LEU A 198 5.70 -31.89 6.16
CA LEU A 198 6.58 -32.33 5.10
C LEU A 198 6.32 -33.79 4.80
N PHE A 199 5.90 -34.09 3.58
CA PHE A 199 5.55 -35.42 3.11
C PHE A 199 6.73 -35.99 2.33
N TYR A 200 7.16 -37.19 2.69
CA TYR A 200 8.19 -37.95 1.97
C TYR A 200 7.50 -38.98 1.08
N LEU A 201 7.60 -38.76 -0.24
CA LEU A 201 6.85 -39.51 -1.27
C LEU A 201 7.80 -40.39 -2.09
N LYS A 202 7.40 -41.64 -2.31
CA LYS A 202 8.13 -42.60 -3.11
C LYS A 202 7.68 -42.57 -4.59
N TYR A 203 8.56 -42.13 -5.47
CA TYR A 203 8.38 -42.15 -6.92
C TYR A 203 9.04 -43.42 -7.46
N LYS A 204 8.24 -44.40 -7.85
CA LYS A 204 8.73 -45.70 -8.32
C LYS A 204 9.43 -45.56 -9.68
N TYR A 205 10.53 -46.26 -9.91
CA TYR A 205 11.21 -46.27 -11.19
C TYR A 205 10.30 -46.91 -12.25
N VAL A 206 10.35 -46.41 -13.50
CA VAL A 206 9.67 -47.02 -14.66
C VAL A 206 10.35 -48.34 -15.05
N GLN A 207 11.69 -48.40 -14.93
CA GLN A 207 12.50 -49.58 -15.23
C GLN A 207 13.27 -50.00 -13.99
N GLY A 208 13.14 -51.26 -13.59
CA GLY A 208 13.79 -51.83 -12.42
C GLY A 208 12.97 -51.71 -11.13
N ASP A 209 13.52 -52.26 -10.07
CA ASP A 209 12.89 -52.22 -8.73
C ASP A 209 13.39 -51.00 -7.93
N GLY A 210 12.54 -50.48 -7.07
CA GLY A 210 12.87 -49.36 -6.16
C GLY A 210 12.15 -48.06 -6.47
N TYR A 211 12.57 -47.00 -5.79
CA TYR A 211 11.95 -45.69 -5.86
C TYR A 211 12.94 -44.57 -5.53
N LEU A 212 12.60 -43.36 -5.91
CA LEU A 212 13.24 -42.13 -5.52
C LEU A 212 12.35 -41.42 -4.48
N THR A 213 12.91 -40.99 -3.35
CA THR A 213 12.13 -40.27 -2.32
C THR A 213 12.23 -38.77 -2.52
N VAL A 214 11.08 -38.10 -2.62
CA VAL A 214 10.93 -36.66 -2.74
C VAL A 214 10.22 -36.11 -1.51
N ALA A 215 10.70 -35.00 -0.96
CA ALA A 215 10.08 -34.32 0.16
C ALA A 215 9.32 -33.06 -0.32
N THR A 216 8.04 -32.93 0.08
CA THR A 216 7.22 -31.78 -0.30
C THR A 216 6.28 -31.35 0.82
N THR A 217 6.04 -30.04 0.91
CA THR A 217 4.98 -29.47 1.78
C THR A 217 3.64 -29.36 1.05
N ARG A 218 3.63 -29.64 -0.27
CA ARG A 218 2.47 -29.46 -1.15
C ARG A 218 2.14 -30.76 -1.92
N PRO A 219 1.73 -31.83 -1.23
CA PRO A 219 1.45 -33.12 -1.90
C PRO A 219 0.27 -33.03 -2.88
N GLU A 220 -0.62 -32.06 -2.74
CA GLU A 220 -1.74 -31.83 -3.67
C GLU A 220 -1.31 -31.41 -5.08
N THR A 221 -0.06 -30.93 -5.25
CA THR A 221 0.43 -30.47 -6.56
C THR A 221 1.19 -31.53 -7.35
N ILE A 222 1.39 -32.75 -6.81
CA ILE A 222 2.18 -33.79 -7.48
C ILE A 222 1.65 -34.16 -8.87
N PHE A 223 0.37 -34.00 -9.10
CA PHE A 223 -0.28 -34.27 -10.40
C PHE A 223 0.24 -33.40 -11.56
N ALA A 224 0.86 -32.25 -11.20
CA ALA A 224 1.49 -31.31 -12.14
C ALA A 224 3.02 -31.43 -12.20
N ASP A 225 3.61 -32.48 -11.61
CA ASP A 225 5.04 -32.68 -11.67
C ASP A 225 5.48 -33.05 -13.11
N MET A 226 6.55 -32.38 -13.58
CA MET A 226 7.09 -32.57 -14.93
C MET A 226 8.46 -33.23 -14.93
N ALA A 227 9.16 -33.18 -13.80
CA ALA A 227 10.45 -33.82 -13.59
C ALA A 227 10.73 -34.01 -12.09
N VAL A 228 11.72 -34.83 -11.78
CA VAL A 228 12.42 -34.81 -10.51
C VAL A 228 13.85 -34.30 -10.76
N ALA A 229 14.25 -33.19 -10.12
CA ALA A 229 15.58 -32.63 -10.25
C ALA A 229 16.50 -33.14 -9.16
N VAL A 230 17.76 -33.42 -9.52
CA VAL A 230 18.85 -33.80 -8.62
C VAL A 230 20.07 -32.93 -8.93
N ASN A 231 20.94 -32.74 -7.94
CA ASN A 231 22.17 -31.99 -8.19
C ASN A 231 23.13 -32.84 -9.04
N PRO A 232 23.73 -32.30 -10.13
CA PRO A 232 24.65 -33.05 -11.00
C PRO A 232 25.89 -33.59 -10.29
N ASP A 233 26.28 -32.97 -9.15
CA ASP A 233 27.43 -33.38 -8.35
C ASP A 233 27.04 -34.26 -7.16
N ASP A 234 25.81 -34.76 -7.09
CA ASP A 234 25.36 -35.69 -6.06
C ASP A 234 25.58 -37.13 -6.51
N GLU A 235 26.60 -37.78 -5.95
CA GLU A 235 26.96 -39.16 -6.31
C GLU A 235 25.87 -40.19 -6.00
N ARG A 236 24.92 -39.87 -5.12
CA ARG A 236 23.76 -40.74 -4.79
C ARG A 236 22.83 -40.92 -6.01
N TYR A 237 22.68 -39.86 -6.80
CA TYR A 237 21.66 -39.80 -7.86
C TYR A 237 22.22 -39.62 -9.26
N LYS A 238 23.53 -39.41 -9.41
CA LYS A 238 24.19 -39.16 -10.70
C LYS A 238 23.93 -40.23 -11.76
N CYS A 239 23.87 -41.49 -11.36
CA CYS A 239 23.59 -42.60 -12.26
C CYS A 239 22.10 -42.71 -12.66
N LEU A 240 21.23 -41.97 -12.00
CA LEU A 240 19.78 -41.98 -12.27
C LEU A 240 19.34 -40.88 -13.25
N ILE A 241 20.24 -39.92 -13.54
CA ILE A 241 19.94 -38.80 -14.45
C ILE A 241 19.56 -39.34 -15.82
N GLY A 242 18.43 -38.92 -16.36
CA GLY A 242 17.86 -39.35 -17.63
C GLY A 242 16.92 -40.56 -17.52
N GLN A 243 16.88 -41.25 -16.38
CA GLN A 243 15.88 -42.28 -16.10
C GLN A 243 14.50 -41.68 -15.84
N GLU A 244 13.48 -42.53 -15.77
CA GLU A 244 12.09 -42.11 -15.54
C GLU A 244 11.54 -42.70 -14.24
N VAL A 245 10.73 -41.89 -13.56
CA VAL A 245 9.96 -42.29 -12.39
C VAL A 245 8.48 -42.02 -12.59
N LEU A 246 7.62 -42.70 -11.87
CA LEU A 246 6.17 -42.58 -11.95
C LEU A 246 5.65 -41.61 -10.88
N ILE A 247 4.84 -40.65 -11.31
CA ILE A 247 4.06 -39.81 -10.37
C ILE A 247 3.10 -40.73 -9.61
N PRO A 248 3.10 -40.69 -8.26
CA PRO A 248 2.14 -41.46 -7.47
C PRO A 248 0.69 -41.18 -7.85
N LEU A 249 -0.18 -42.18 -7.69
CA LEU A 249 -1.62 -42.18 -7.98
C LEU A 249 -2.00 -42.17 -9.47
N ILE A 250 -1.33 -41.39 -10.32
CA ILE A 250 -1.66 -41.29 -11.77
C ILE A 250 -0.72 -42.13 -12.66
N ASN A 251 0.39 -42.61 -12.11
CA ASN A 251 1.38 -43.43 -12.82
C ASN A 251 1.91 -42.80 -14.13
N LYS A 252 1.92 -41.48 -14.22
CA LYS A 252 2.51 -40.74 -15.35
C LYS A 252 4.03 -40.78 -15.26
N PRO A 253 4.78 -41.19 -16.31
CA PRO A 253 6.23 -41.18 -16.28
C PRO A 253 6.77 -39.74 -16.41
N ILE A 254 7.79 -39.40 -15.60
CA ILE A 254 8.53 -38.14 -15.67
C ILE A 254 10.03 -38.42 -15.54
N LYS A 255 10.87 -37.54 -16.13
CA LYS A 255 12.33 -37.73 -16.15
C LYS A 255 13.01 -37.22 -14.88
N ILE A 256 14.11 -37.89 -14.53
CA ILE A 256 15.07 -37.36 -13.57
C ILE A 256 16.05 -36.45 -14.33
N ILE A 257 16.12 -35.18 -13.94
CA ILE A 257 16.96 -34.16 -14.59
C ILE A 257 18.05 -33.66 -13.64
N ALA A 258 19.13 -33.12 -14.21
CA ALA A 258 20.22 -32.54 -13.45
C ALA A 258 20.05 -31.00 -13.36
N ASP A 259 19.96 -30.44 -12.17
CA ASP A 259 19.92 -28.98 -11.99
C ASP A 259 20.72 -28.56 -10.74
N SER A 260 21.62 -27.61 -10.91
CA SER A 260 22.49 -27.10 -9.83
C SER A 260 21.73 -26.31 -8.75
N TYR A 261 20.49 -25.96 -8.99
CA TYR A 261 19.62 -25.34 -7.99
C TYR A 261 19.34 -26.26 -6.79
N VAL A 262 19.36 -27.58 -7.00
CA VAL A 262 19.04 -28.56 -5.96
C VAL A 262 20.15 -28.60 -4.90
N ASP A 263 19.78 -28.32 -3.66
CA ASP A 263 20.68 -28.47 -2.52
C ASP A 263 20.78 -29.95 -2.09
N LYS A 264 21.99 -30.50 -2.13
CA LYS A 264 22.28 -31.91 -1.80
C LYS A 264 21.99 -32.26 -0.35
N GLU A 265 22.10 -31.27 0.55
CA GLU A 265 21.95 -31.46 1.99
C GLU A 265 20.52 -31.18 2.48
N PHE A 266 19.67 -30.59 1.63
CA PHE A 266 18.30 -30.29 2.00
C PHE A 266 17.35 -31.44 1.68
N GLY A 267 16.57 -31.87 2.68
CA GLY A 267 15.58 -32.94 2.55
C GLY A 267 16.21 -34.25 2.10
N THR A 268 15.78 -34.75 0.94
CA THR A 268 16.33 -35.97 0.32
C THR A 268 17.43 -35.71 -0.71
N GLY A 269 17.67 -34.43 -1.08
CA GLY A 269 18.51 -34.07 -2.22
C GLY A 269 17.81 -34.26 -3.57
N CYS A 270 16.50 -34.57 -3.57
CA CYS A 270 15.64 -34.70 -4.74
C CYS A 270 14.51 -33.69 -4.67
N LEU A 271 14.35 -32.91 -5.71
CA LEU A 271 13.31 -31.88 -5.83
C LEU A 271 12.30 -32.29 -6.91
N LYS A 272 11.03 -32.40 -6.54
CA LYS A 272 9.96 -32.47 -7.56
C LYS A 272 9.84 -31.11 -8.26
N VAL A 273 9.70 -31.09 -9.56
CA VAL A 273 9.60 -29.88 -10.37
C VAL A 273 8.19 -29.72 -10.89
N THR A 274 7.49 -28.70 -10.37
CA THR A 274 6.10 -28.39 -10.69
C THR A 274 6.02 -26.98 -11.28
N PRO A 275 6.33 -26.74 -12.54
CA PRO A 275 6.55 -25.41 -13.10
C PRO A 275 5.39 -24.43 -12.98
N ALA A 276 4.13 -24.93 -12.87
CA ALA A 276 2.96 -24.06 -12.72
C ALA A 276 2.71 -23.58 -11.30
N HIS A 277 3.27 -24.23 -10.26
CA HIS A 277 2.87 -24.05 -8.86
C HIS A 277 4.01 -23.64 -7.92
N ASP A 278 5.20 -23.38 -8.45
CA ASP A 278 6.32 -22.81 -7.70
C ASP A 278 7.19 -21.95 -8.64
N ILE A 279 7.63 -20.79 -8.15
CA ILE A 279 8.40 -19.85 -8.97
C ILE A 279 9.81 -20.38 -9.33
N ASN A 280 10.45 -21.11 -8.42
CA ASN A 280 11.77 -21.70 -8.67
C ASN A 280 11.65 -22.89 -9.61
N ASP A 281 10.60 -23.70 -9.44
CA ASP A 281 10.29 -24.82 -10.35
C ASP A 281 9.97 -24.31 -11.76
N TYR A 282 9.32 -23.14 -11.88
CA TYR A 282 9.09 -22.49 -13.18
C TYR A 282 10.42 -22.15 -13.87
N GLU A 283 11.37 -21.57 -13.14
CA GLU A 283 12.70 -21.24 -13.68
C GLU A 283 13.47 -22.50 -14.11
N ILE A 284 13.39 -23.59 -13.31
CA ILE A 284 13.94 -24.90 -13.69
C ILE A 284 13.24 -25.40 -14.94
N GLY A 285 11.91 -25.33 -14.97
CA GLY A 285 11.09 -25.75 -16.11
C GLY A 285 11.50 -25.03 -17.41
N MET A 286 11.71 -23.72 -17.35
CA MET A 286 12.14 -22.92 -18.50
C MET A 286 13.56 -23.33 -18.99
N ARG A 287 14.50 -23.56 -18.05
CA ARG A 287 15.87 -24.00 -18.41
C ARG A 287 15.88 -25.38 -19.10
N HIS A 288 14.98 -26.27 -18.70
CA HIS A 288 14.92 -27.63 -19.19
C HIS A 288 13.83 -27.87 -20.25
N GLY A 289 13.09 -26.84 -20.67
CA GLY A 289 12.01 -26.93 -21.66
C GLY A 289 10.86 -27.82 -21.20
N LEU A 290 10.54 -27.86 -19.92
CA LEU A 290 9.45 -28.67 -19.37
C LEU A 290 8.09 -28.03 -19.68
N GLU A 291 7.07 -28.87 -19.82
CA GLU A 291 5.69 -28.42 -19.94
C GLU A 291 5.22 -27.72 -18.65
N ILE A 292 4.31 -26.74 -18.78
CA ILE A 292 3.73 -26.04 -17.65
C ILE A 292 2.25 -26.41 -17.58
N VAL A 293 1.89 -27.23 -16.59
CA VAL A 293 0.53 -27.76 -16.42
C VAL A 293 -0.05 -27.16 -15.13
N ASP A 294 -1.02 -26.26 -15.28
CA ASP A 294 -1.75 -25.66 -14.16
C ASP A 294 -2.98 -26.52 -13.80
N ILE A 295 -2.91 -27.18 -12.66
CA ILE A 295 -3.98 -28.08 -12.17
C ILE A 295 -4.97 -27.39 -11.23
N LEU A 296 -4.83 -26.08 -11.00
CA LEU A 296 -5.74 -25.31 -10.14
C LEU A 296 -6.63 -24.37 -10.95
N ASN A 297 -7.91 -24.34 -10.60
CA ASN A 297 -8.84 -23.31 -11.01
C ASN A 297 -8.53 -21.98 -10.27
N ASP A 298 -9.16 -20.90 -10.68
CA ASP A 298 -8.96 -19.56 -10.08
C ASP A 298 -9.37 -19.50 -8.60
N ASP A 299 -10.32 -20.32 -8.18
CA ASP A 299 -10.76 -20.47 -6.78
C ASP A 299 -9.88 -21.40 -5.93
N GLY A 300 -8.82 -21.98 -6.53
CA GLY A 300 -7.91 -22.92 -5.86
C GLY A 300 -8.44 -24.35 -5.72
N THR A 301 -9.50 -24.71 -6.44
CA THR A 301 -9.94 -26.11 -6.60
C THR A 301 -9.14 -26.81 -7.70
N LEU A 302 -8.97 -28.14 -7.60
CA LEU A 302 -8.29 -28.91 -8.64
C LEU A 302 -9.17 -29.03 -9.89
N ASN A 303 -8.56 -28.87 -11.07
CA ASN A 303 -9.21 -29.02 -12.36
C ASN A 303 -8.94 -30.41 -12.98
N GLU A 304 -9.45 -30.64 -14.19
CA GLU A 304 -9.35 -31.92 -14.91
C GLU A 304 -7.90 -32.32 -15.26
N LEU A 305 -6.98 -31.36 -15.34
CA LEU A 305 -5.58 -31.61 -15.65
C LEU A 305 -4.84 -32.37 -14.53
N CYS A 306 -5.42 -32.44 -13.32
CA CYS A 306 -4.88 -33.28 -12.25
C CYS A 306 -4.99 -34.80 -12.56
N GLN A 307 -5.83 -35.22 -13.54
CA GLN A 307 -6.02 -36.61 -14.00
C GLN A 307 -6.39 -37.59 -12.88
N TYR A 308 -6.91 -37.09 -11.73
CA TYR A 308 -7.38 -37.92 -10.63
C TYR A 308 -8.84 -37.56 -10.29
N PRO A 309 -9.82 -38.34 -10.83
CA PRO A 309 -11.25 -37.96 -10.79
C PRO A 309 -11.81 -37.62 -9.41
N GLU A 310 -11.33 -38.32 -8.36
CA GLU A 310 -11.82 -38.10 -7.00
C GLU A 310 -11.47 -36.71 -6.45
N PHE A 311 -10.47 -36.01 -7.03
CA PHE A 311 -10.00 -34.71 -6.54
C PHE A 311 -10.44 -33.52 -7.41
N ILE A 312 -10.97 -33.77 -8.60
CA ILE A 312 -11.50 -32.72 -9.47
C ILE A 312 -12.62 -31.94 -8.75
N GLY A 313 -12.52 -30.60 -8.76
CA GLY A 313 -13.46 -29.69 -8.10
C GLY A 313 -13.31 -29.60 -6.57
N LYS A 314 -12.36 -30.31 -5.96
CA LYS A 314 -12.08 -30.18 -4.52
C LYS A 314 -11.04 -29.08 -4.26
N ASP A 315 -11.24 -28.36 -3.14
CA ASP A 315 -10.27 -27.39 -2.63
C ASP A 315 -8.91 -28.03 -2.33
N ARG A 316 -7.83 -27.34 -2.69
CA ARG A 316 -6.45 -27.81 -2.57
C ARG A 316 -6.04 -28.24 -1.16
N PHE A 317 -6.53 -27.56 -0.12
CA PHE A 317 -6.22 -27.94 1.26
C PHE A 317 -7.03 -29.17 1.73
N LYS A 318 -8.22 -29.36 1.16
CA LYS A 318 -8.97 -30.59 1.37
C LYS A 318 -8.26 -31.77 0.71
N VAL A 319 -7.79 -31.58 -0.52
CA VAL A 319 -6.98 -32.59 -1.24
C VAL A 319 -5.69 -32.89 -0.47
N ARG A 320 -4.97 -31.88 0.06
CA ARG A 320 -3.76 -32.07 0.88
C ARG A 320 -3.98 -32.99 2.07
N ARG A 321 -5.14 -32.92 2.69
CA ARG A 321 -5.50 -33.81 3.81
C ARG A 321 -5.87 -35.22 3.33
N GLU A 322 -6.65 -35.34 2.26
CA GLU A 322 -7.17 -36.61 1.76
C GLU A 322 -6.09 -37.44 1.03
N ILE A 323 -5.17 -36.78 0.33
CA ILE A 323 -4.12 -37.44 -0.45
C ILE A 323 -3.19 -38.30 0.38
N LYS A 324 -3.02 -37.95 1.67
CA LYS A 324 -2.22 -38.74 2.62
C LYS A 324 -2.67 -40.18 2.66
N THR A 325 -3.96 -40.40 2.91
CA THR A 325 -4.54 -41.76 2.96
C THR A 325 -4.40 -42.50 1.62
N LYS A 326 -4.61 -41.77 0.51
CA LYS A 326 -4.45 -42.39 -0.84
C LYS A 326 -3.03 -42.84 -1.13
N LEU A 327 -2.04 -42.06 -0.69
CA LEU A 327 -0.61 -42.42 -0.85
C LEU A 327 -0.19 -43.56 0.08
N GLU A 328 -0.78 -43.65 1.28
CA GLU A 328 -0.60 -44.79 2.20
C GLU A 328 -1.14 -46.09 1.60
N GLU A 329 -2.36 -46.03 1.01
CA GLU A 329 -3.02 -47.21 0.38
C GLU A 329 -2.18 -47.86 -0.73
N ILE A 330 -1.39 -47.05 -1.47
CA ILE A 330 -0.54 -47.55 -2.57
C ILE A 330 0.95 -47.73 -2.22
N ASP A 331 1.28 -47.63 -0.91
CA ASP A 331 2.67 -47.65 -0.36
C ASP A 331 3.61 -46.63 -1.06
N CYS A 332 3.09 -45.43 -1.33
CA CYS A 332 3.88 -44.31 -1.87
C CYS A 332 4.16 -43.20 -0.86
N LEU A 333 3.71 -43.33 0.39
CA LEU A 333 4.06 -42.43 1.49
C LEU A 333 5.08 -43.11 2.42
N GLU A 334 6.27 -42.51 2.55
CA GLU A 334 7.32 -43.05 3.42
C GLU A 334 7.13 -42.57 4.86
N LYS A 335 6.97 -41.24 5.06
CA LYS A 335 6.73 -40.61 6.36
C LYS A 335 6.14 -39.20 6.19
N VAL A 336 5.66 -38.63 7.29
CA VAL A 336 5.24 -37.23 7.40
C VAL A 336 5.90 -36.62 8.63
N GLU A 337 6.49 -35.45 8.49
CA GLU A 337 7.13 -34.71 9.58
C GLU A 337 6.45 -33.37 9.78
N ASP A 338 6.21 -32.99 11.04
CA ASP A 338 5.73 -31.66 11.37
C ASP A 338 6.88 -30.65 11.31
N ILE A 339 6.65 -29.57 10.58
CA ILE A 339 7.64 -28.49 10.40
C ILE A 339 7.01 -27.12 10.65
N VAL A 340 7.84 -26.09 10.72
CA VAL A 340 7.41 -24.69 10.66
C VAL A 340 7.84 -24.13 9.31
N ASN A 341 6.90 -23.58 8.56
CA ASN A 341 7.14 -23.01 7.25
C ASN A 341 6.61 -21.58 7.15
N LYS A 342 7.28 -20.72 6.40
CA LYS A 342 6.79 -19.38 6.08
C LYS A 342 5.87 -19.47 4.85
N VAL A 343 4.59 -19.21 5.05
CA VAL A 343 3.55 -19.25 4.01
C VAL A 343 3.15 -17.84 3.65
N GLY A 344 3.19 -17.49 2.35
CA GLY A 344 2.71 -16.22 1.84
C GLY A 344 1.19 -16.15 1.90
N ARG A 345 0.67 -15.04 2.43
CA ARG A 345 -0.77 -14.76 2.50
C ARG A 345 -1.11 -13.43 1.87
N SER A 346 -2.29 -13.35 1.29
CA SER A 346 -2.85 -12.08 0.82
C SER A 346 -3.07 -11.12 2.01
N GLU A 347 -2.55 -9.92 1.92
CA GLU A 347 -2.79 -8.87 2.93
C GLU A 347 -4.29 -8.55 3.07
N ARG A 348 -5.08 -8.78 2.03
CA ARG A 348 -6.49 -8.36 1.96
C ARG A 348 -7.47 -9.42 2.42
N THR A 349 -7.33 -10.65 1.93
CA THR A 349 -8.22 -11.77 2.26
C THR A 349 -7.67 -12.69 3.34
N ASN A 350 -6.35 -12.61 3.62
CA ASN A 350 -5.61 -13.55 4.45
C ASN A 350 -5.59 -14.98 3.89
N SER A 351 -6.02 -15.18 2.64
CA SER A 351 -5.90 -16.48 1.96
C SER A 351 -4.44 -16.82 1.65
N VAL A 352 -4.12 -18.09 1.58
CA VAL A 352 -2.79 -18.54 1.14
C VAL A 352 -2.63 -18.23 -0.34
N VAL A 353 -1.55 -17.54 -0.68
CA VAL A 353 -1.23 -17.15 -2.05
C VAL A 353 -0.75 -18.35 -2.86
N GLU A 354 -1.25 -18.47 -4.09
CA GLU A 354 -0.83 -19.50 -5.03
C GLU A 354 0.03 -18.91 -6.16
N PRO A 355 1.21 -19.48 -6.44
CA PRO A 355 1.91 -19.20 -7.69
C PRO A 355 1.06 -19.66 -8.87
N LYS A 356 0.81 -18.78 -9.84
CA LYS A 356 -0.02 -19.07 -11.02
C LYS A 356 0.57 -18.46 -12.27
N LEU A 357 0.65 -19.26 -13.35
CA LEU A 357 1.07 -18.76 -14.64
C LEU A 357 -0.09 -18.01 -15.32
N SER A 358 0.06 -16.70 -15.48
CA SER A 358 -1.00 -15.86 -16.05
C SER A 358 -0.46 -14.83 -17.04
N LEU A 359 -1.32 -14.46 -18.00
CA LEU A 359 -1.05 -13.39 -18.95
C LEU A 359 -1.55 -12.06 -18.36
N GLN A 360 -0.63 -11.21 -17.98
CA GLN A 360 -0.92 -9.97 -17.25
C GLN A 360 -0.25 -8.76 -17.92
N TRP A 361 -0.67 -7.55 -17.53
CA TRP A 361 -0.01 -6.31 -17.91
C TRP A 361 1.08 -5.94 -16.90
N TYR A 362 2.23 -5.52 -17.41
CA TYR A 362 3.41 -5.18 -16.61
C TYR A 362 3.97 -3.83 -17.00
N VAL A 363 4.60 -3.16 -16.02
CA VAL A 363 5.47 -2.00 -16.22
C VAL A 363 6.93 -2.44 -16.08
N ASP A 364 7.77 -2.14 -17.07
CA ASP A 364 9.24 -2.25 -16.98
C ASP A 364 9.78 -1.23 -15.98
N MET A 365 9.93 -1.66 -14.74
CA MET A 365 10.41 -0.80 -13.67
C MET A 365 11.90 -0.54 -13.73
N LYS A 366 12.69 -1.43 -14.32
CA LYS A 366 14.16 -1.36 -14.30
C LYS A 366 14.71 -0.10 -14.97
N ASN A 367 14.10 0.30 -16.09
CA ASN A 367 14.51 1.49 -16.80
C ASN A 367 13.85 2.76 -16.24
N LEU A 368 12.57 2.67 -15.94
CA LEU A 368 11.76 3.80 -15.48
C LEU A 368 12.18 4.31 -14.09
N SER A 369 12.72 3.43 -13.24
CA SER A 369 13.09 3.76 -11.85
C SER A 369 14.48 4.36 -11.66
N LYS A 370 15.34 4.43 -12.69
CA LYS A 370 16.74 4.88 -12.56
C LYS A 370 16.85 6.27 -11.96
N LYS A 371 16.06 7.22 -12.46
CA LYS A 371 16.10 8.60 -11.98
C LYS A 371 15.63 8.70 -10.53
N ALA A 372 14.59 7.96 -10.14
CA ALA A 372 14.12 7.90 -8.76
C ALA A 372 15.21 7.37 -7.80
N TYR A 373 15.97 6.36 -8.22
CA TYR A 373 17.10 5.86 -7.44
C TYR A 373 18.17 6.95 -7.25
N GLU A 374 18.59 7.64 -8.32
CA GLU A 374 19.61 8.67 -8.28
C GLU A 374 19.26 9.82 -7.32
N VAL A 375 18.04 10.35 -7.42
CA VAL A 375 17.62 11.54 -6.65
C VAL A 375 17.45 11.26 -5.16
N VAL A 376 17.07 10.06 -4.77
CA VAL A 376 17.01 9.66 -3.37
C VAL A 376 18.42 9.37 -2.83
N MET A 377 19.27 8.70 -3.59
CA MET A 377 20.62 8.37 -3.14
C MET A 377 21.52 9.61 -3.03
N SER A 378 21.28 10.65 -3.83
CA SER A 378 21.98 11.94 -3.77
C SER A 378 21.44 12.92 -2.73
N ASP A 379 20.37 12.59 -1.99
CA ASP A 379 19.63 13.49 -1.10
C ASP A 379 18.96 14.69 -1.82
N GLU A 380 18.74 14.62 -3.15
CA GLU A 380 17.88 15.58 -3.87
C GLU A 380 16.42 15.46 -3.40
N VAL A 381 15.98 14.24 -3.05
CA VAL A 381 14.80 13.93 -2.25
C VAL A 381 15.28 13.33 -0.92
N GLU A 382 15.09 14.06 0.16
CA GLU A 382 15.60 13.64 1.48
C GLU A 382 14.66 12.65 2.17
N PHE A 383 15.20 11.55 2.69
CA PHE A 383 14.48 10.61 3.55
C PHE A 383 14.80 10.86 5.03
N PHE A 384 13.78 11.00 5.84
CA PHE A 384 13.93 11.13 7.27
C PHE A 384 13.08 10.10 8.04
N PRO A 385 13.67 9.28 8.92
CA PRO A 385 15.12 9.15 9.19
C PRO A 385 15.92 8.58 8.02
N LYS A 386 17.20 8.95 7.93
CA LYS A 386 18.08 8.60 6.80
C LYS A 386 18.33 7.10 6.61
N TYR A 387 18.15 6.26 7.65
CA TYR A 387 18.37 4.81 7.54
C TYR A 387 17.39 4.13 6.58
N HIS A 388 16.23 4.72 6.30
CA HIS A 388 15.30 4.21 5.28
C HIS A 388 15.90 4.18 3.87
N LYS A 389 16.95 4.96 3.59
CA LYS A 389 17.71 4.87 2.33
C LYS A 389 18.35 3.49 2.12
N ASN A 390 18.71 2.77 3.19
CA ASN A 390 19.25 1.42 3.08
C ASN A 390 18.22 0.42 2.56
N THR A 391 17.00 0.51 3.11
CA THR A 391 15.86 -0.30 2.65
C THR A 391 15.48 0.06 1.22
N PHE A 392 15.40 1.35 0.91
CA PHE A 392 15.15 1.84 -0.44
C PHE A 392 16.19 1.32 -1.44
N ASN A 393 17.48 1.45 -1.12
CA ASN A 393 18.58 0.93 -1.95
C ASN A 393 18.43 -0.56 -2.23
N HIS A 394 18.15 -1.36 -1.19
CA HIS A 394 17.96 -2.81 -1.36
C HIS A 394 16.80 -3.15 -2.30
N TRP A 395 15.67 -2.47 -2.18
CA TRP A 395 14.52 -2.68 -3.06
C TRP A 395 14.80 -2.25 -4.50
N MET A 396 15.41 -1.08 -4.68
CA MET A 396 15.67 -0.52 -6.02
C MET A 396 16.73 -1.32 -6.80
N THR A 397 17.74 -1.85 -6.12
CA THR A 397 18.76 -2.70 -6.78
C THR A 397 18.22 -4.07 -7.20
N ASN A 398 17.12 -4.53 -6.57
CA ASN A 398 16.45 -5.79 -6.87
C ASN A 398 15.06 -5.59 -7.49
N ILE A 399 14.81 -4.42 -8.10
CA ILE A 399 13.49 -4.07 -8.62
C ILE A 399 13.07 -5.05 -9.72
N ARG A 400 11.81 -5.49 -9.63
CA ARG A 400 11.16 -6.35 -10.63
C ARG A 400 10.07 -5.57 -11.35
N ASP A 401 9.66 -6.09 -12.52
CA ASP A 401 8.56 -5.51 -13.26
C ASP A 401 7.27 -5.58 -12.42
N TRP A 402 6.51 -4.50 -12.49
CA TRP A 402 5.29 -4.34 -11.72
C TRP A 402 4.08 -4.87 -12.49
N CYS A 403 3.41 -5.91 -11.95
CA CYS A 403 2.13 -6.40 -12.47
C CYS A 403 1.03 -5.40 -12.12
N ILE A 404 0.44 -4.78 -13.16
CA ILE A 404 -0.55 -3.71 -12.99
C ILE A 404 -1.99 -4.11 -13.27
N SER A 405 -2.26 -5.32 -13.73
CA SER A 405 -3.64 -5.80 -13.97
C SER A 405 -4.21 -6.54 -12.76
N ARG A 406 -5.51 -6.31 -12.51
CA ARG A 406 -6.29 -6.95 -11.46
C ARG A 406 -7.63 -7.41 -12.02
N GLN A 407 -8.02 -8.65 -11.73
CA GLN A 407 -9.27 -9.28 -12.16
C GLN A 407 -10.43 -8.83 -11.26
N LEU A 408 -10.66 -7.51 -11.25
CA LEU A 408 -11.66 -6.83 -10.45
C LEU A 408 -12.58 -6.01 -11.35
N TRP A 409 -13.69 -5.55 -10.80
CA TRP A 409 -14.60 -4.63 -11.49
C TRP A 409 -14.46 -3.18 -11.03
N TRP A 410 -14.10 -2.97 -9.75
CA TRP A 410 -13.91 -1.66 -9.17
C TRP A 410 -12.50 -1.13 -9.37
N GLY A 411 -12.36 -0.07 -10.15
CA GLY A 411 -11.08 0.58 -10.44
C GLY A 411 -11.02 1.19 -11.85
N HIS A 412 -9.82 1.55 -12.27
CA HIS A 412 -9.55 2.09 -13.61
C HIS A 412 -9.48 0.95 -14.60
N ARG A 413 -10.49 0.82 -15.46
CA ARG A 413 -10.54 -0.25 -16.45
C ARG A 413 -9.39 -0.11 -17.46
N ILE A 414 -8.73 -1.21 -17.76
CA ILE A 414 -7.57 -1.23 -18.68
C ILE A 414 -8.01 -0.77 -20.07
N PRO A 415 -7.32 0.25 -20.66
CA PRO A 415 -7.68 0.84 -21.95
C PRO A 415 -7.09 0.04 -23.12
N ALA A 416 -7.43 -1.24 -23.19
CA ALA A 416 -7.08 -2.15 -24.25
C ALA A 416 -8.32 -2.87 -24.77
N TRP A 417 -8.46 -3.02 -26.08
CA TRP A 417 -9.61 -3.65 -26.75
C TRP A 417 -9.13 -4.83 -27.59
N TYR A 418 -9.83 -5.93 -27.52
CA TYR A 418 -9.47 -7.21 -28.16
C TYR A 418 -10.40 -7.51 -29.31
N ASP A 419 -9.83 -7.97 -30.46
CA ASP A 419 -10.59 -8.56 -31.53
C ASP A 419 -10.86 -10.07 -31.27
N GLU A 420 -11.61 -10.70 -32.17
CA GLU A 420 -11.94 -12.14 -32.09
C GLU A 420 -10.72 -13.06 -32.22
N ASP A 421 -9.64 -12.59 -32.85
CA ASP A 421 -8.39 -13.32 -33.02
C ASP A 421 -7.48 -13.20 -31.77
N GLY A 422 -7.85 -12.38 -30.78
CA GLY A 422 -7.09 -12.12 -29.54
C GLY A 422 -5.99 -11.08 -29.69
N ASN A 423 -5.92 -10.35 -30.81
CA ASN A 423 -5.08 -9.16 -30.91
C ASN A 423 -5.67 -8.03 -30.09
N PHE A 424 -4.85 -7.12 -29.62
CA PHE A 424 -5.32 -6.00 -28.80
C PHE A 424 -4.82 -4.66 -29.32
N TYR A 425 -5.62 -3.63 -29.08
CA TYR A 425 -5.44 -2.26 -29.51
C TYR A 425 -5.57 -1.34 -28.31
N VAL A 426 -4.55 -0.53 -28.06
CA VAL A 426 -4.46 0.35 -26.87
C VAL A 426 -4.76 1.78 -27.26
N GLY A 427 -5.77 2.39 -26.65
CA GLY A 427 -6.17 3.77 -26.91
C GLY A 427 -6.69 4.48 -25.66
N GLU A 428 -6.75 5.81 -25.65
CA GLU A 428 -7.40 6.56 -24.56
C GLU A 428 -8.93 6.39 -24.61
N THR A 429 -9.46 6.10 -25.79
CA THR A 429 -10.88 5.87 -26.04
C THR A 429 -11.10 4.66 -26.94
N ALA A 430 -12.34 4.18 -27.00
CA ALA A 430 -12.71 3.09 -27.91
C ALA A 430 -12.48 3.49 -29.37
N GLU A 431 -12.75 4.75 -29.73
CA GLU A 431 -12.53 5.30 -31.08
C GLU A 431 -11.08 5.12 -31.51
N GLU A 432 -10.10 5.50 -30.67
CA GLU A 432 -8.68 5.34 -30.96
C GLU A 432 -8.30 3.86 -31.16
N ALA A 433 -8.90 2.94 -30.42
CA ALA A 433 -8.68 1.51 -30.59
C ALA A 433 -9.29 0.97 -31.90
N TYR A 434 -10.49 1.42 -32.27
CA TYR A 434 -11.13 1.05 -33.54
C TYR A 434 -10.38 1.61 -34.75
N GLU A 435 -9.80 2.81 -34.70
CA GLU A 435 -8.93 3.36 -35.76
C GLU A 435 -7.69 2.49 -35.98
N GLN A 436 -7.08 1.98 -34.91
CA GLN A 436 -5.96 1.04 -34.99
C GLN A 436 -6.40 -0.30 -35.60
N TYR A 437 -7.55 -0.83 -35.19
CA TYR A 437 -8.12 -2.06 -35.75
C TYR A 437 -8.46 -1.93 -37.23
N GLU A 438 -9.08 -0.85 -37.68
CA GLU A 438 -9.33 -0.56 -39.08
C GLU A 438 -8.03 -0.51 -39.90
N SER A 439 -6.99 0.12 -39.34
CA SER A 439 -5.67 0.15 -39.95
C SER A 439 -5.06 -1.25 -40.11
N TYR A 440 -5.22 -2.09 -39.08
CA TYR A 440 -4.79 -3.49 -39.12
C TYR A 440 -5.56 -4.31 -40.17
N LEU A 441 -6.90 -4.18 -40.23
CA LEU A 441 -7.75 -4.86 -41.22
C LEU A 441 -7.32 -4.48 -42.65
N LYS A 442 -7.14 -3.18 -42.91
CA LYS A 442 -6.69 -2.65 -44.20
C LYS A 442 -5.31 -3.21 -44.58
N ALA A 443 -4.35 -3.24 -43.65
CA ALA A 443 -3.02 -3.77 -43.90
C ALA A 443 -3.02 -5.29 -44.25
N ASN A 444 -4.00 -6.03 -43.74
CA ASN A 444 -4.17 -7.44 -43.95
C ASN A 444 -5.23 -7.79 -45.03
N ASN A 445 -5.67 -6.82 -45.82
CA ASN A 445 -6.68 -6.99 -46.87
C ASN A 445 -7.99 -7.60 -46.35
N ARG A 446 -8.39 -7.32 -45.10
CA ARG A 446 -9.65 -7.73 -44.53
C ARG A 446 -10.73 -6.64 -44.73
N PRO A 447 -12.04 -6.98 -44.77
CA PRO A 447 -13.09 -5.98 -44.87
C PRO A 447 -13.11 -5.05 -43.66
N SER A 448 -13.56 -3.79 -43.82
CA SER A 448 -13.75 -2.86 -42.76
C SER A 448 -14.75 -3.39 -41.71
N CYS A 449 -14.50 -3.11 -40.44
CA CYS A 449 -15.37 -3.50 -39.32
C CYS A 449 -16.57 -2.56 -39.13
N GLY A 450 -16.65 -1.45 -39.85
CA GLY A 450 -17.73 -0.46 -39.70
C GLY A 450 -17.59 0.41 -38.44
N GLY A 451 -16.41 0.48 -37.85
CA GLY A 451 -16.12 1.28 -36.65
C GLY A 451 -16.78 0.73 -35.38
N ILE A 452 -17.03 1.61 -34.41
CA ILE A 452 -17.60 1.25 -33.10
C ILE A 452 -18.97 0.58 -33.21
N GLU A 453 -19.81 1.03 -34.12
CA GLU A 453 -21.17 0.49 -34.34
C GLU A 453 -21.15 -1.00 -34.75
N GLY A 454 -20.04 -1.48 -35.31
CA GLY A 454 -19.83 -2.88 -35.68
C GLY A 454 -19.63 -3.83 -34.49
N GLY A 455 -19.29 -3.32 -33.32
CA GLY A 455 -19.17 -4.11 -32.07
C GLY A 455 -18.10 -5.18 -32.06
N HIS A 456 -17.07 -5.10 -32.92
CA HIS A 456 -16.05 -6.15 -33.11
C HIS A 456 -14.92 -6.15 -32.06
N LEU A 457 -14.83 -5.13 -31.23
CA LEU A 457 -13.84 -5.04 -30.18
C LEU A 457 -14.48 -5.11 -28.79
N ARG A 458 -13.85 -5.86 -27.90
CA ARG A 458 -14.23 -5.98 -26.49
C ARG A 458 -13.13 -5.40 -25.63
N GLN A 459 -13.49 -4.41 -24.77
CA GLN A 459 -12.55 -3.84 -23.82
C GLN A 459 -12.12 -4.87 -22.77
N ASP A 460 -10.86 -4.81 -22.33
CA ASP A 460 -10.31 -5.62 -21.24
C ASP A 460 -11.25 -5.59 -20.02
N GLU A 461 -11.48 -6.74 -19.40
CA GLU A 461 -12.34 -6.86 -18.23
C GLU A 461 -11.63 -6.44 -16.94
N ASP A 462 -10.30 -6.47 -16.95
CA ASP A 462 -9.49 -6.18 -15.80
C ASP A 462 -9.39 -4.67 -15.54
N VAL A 463 -9.07 -4.33 -14.30
CA VAL A 463 -8.74 -2.96 -13.89
C VAL A 463 -7.26 -2.85 -13.53
N LEU A 464 -6.77 -1.62 -13.40
CA LEU A 464 -5.42 -1.35 -12.94
C LEU A 464 -5.28 -1.54 -11.43
N ASP A 465 -4.09 -1.91 -11.01
CA ASP A 465 -3.66 -1.85 -9.60
C ASP A 465 -3.91 -0.47 -9.01
N THR A 466 -4.40 -0.41 -7.78
CA THR A 466 -4.64 0.85 -7.03
C THR A 466 -3.46 1.83 -7.14
N TRP A 467 -2.24 1.32 -7.01
CA TRP A 467 -1.04 2.16 -7.05
C TRP A 467 -0.76 2.75 -8.44
N ALA A 468 -1.35 2.20 -9.51
CA ALA A 468 -1.25 2.76 -10.86
C ALA A 468 -2.09 4.05 -11.04
N SER A 469 -2.88 4.41 -10.06
CA SER A 469 -3.48 5.74 -9.95
C SER A 469 -2.76 6.60 -8.92
N SER A 470 -2.55 6.07 -7.71
CA SER A 470 -2.03 6.84 -6.57
C SER A 470 -0.62 7.39 -6.78
N TRP A 471 0.19 6.85 -7.69
CA TRP A 471 1.50 7.39 -8.06
C TRP A 471 1.43 8.73 -8.79
N LEU A 472 0.26 9.07 -9.35
CA LEU A 472 0.02 10.36 -10.03
C LEU A 472 -0.43 11.45 -9.06
N TRP A 473 -0.58 11.13 -7.75
CA TRP A 473 -1.14 12.00 -6.75
C TRP A 473 -0.55 13.42 -6.74
N PRO A 474 0.78 13.64 -6.74
CA PRO A 474 1.35 14.97 -6.74
C PRO A 474 1.03 15.79 -8.00
N LEU A 475 0.81 15.12 -9.11
CA LEU A 475 0.52 15.75 -10.39
C LEU A 475 -0.97 16.07 -10.54
N GLU A 476 -1.83 15.09 -10.21
CA GLU A 476 -3.22 15.14 -10.61
C GLU A 476 -4.15 15.80 -9.57
N VAL A 477 -3.73 15.93 -8.31
CA VAL A 477 -4.42 16.82 -7.34
C VAL A 477 -4.39 18.29 -7.76
N PHE A 478 -3.55 18.64 -8.72
CA PHE A 478 -3.43 19.96 -9.35
C PHE A 478 -3.81 19.96 -10.83
N ASN A 479 -4.53 18.93 -11.30
CA ASN A 479 -4.96 18.76 -12.70
C ASN A 479 -3.80 18.87 -13.72
N GLY A 480 -2.64 18.31 -13.39
CA GLY A 480 -1.43 18.45 -14.21
C GLY A 480 -1.60 17.92 -15.62
N PHE A 481 -2.29 16.79 -15.79
CA PHE A 481 -2.50 16.17 -17.10
C PHE A 481 -3.48 16.92 -18.02
N GLU A 482 -4.18 17.96 -17.57
CA GLU A 482 -4.88 18.88 -18.45
C GLU A 482 -3.92 19.58 -19.43
N HIS A 483 -2.67 19.78 -19.01
CA HIS A 483 -1.62 20.42 -19.79
C HIS A 483 -0.59 19.41 -20.34
N TYR A 484 -0.97 18.14 -20.48
CA TYR A 484 -0.12 17.12 -21.07
C TYR A 484 0.09 17.40 -22.58
N ASN A 485 1.35 17.41 -23.01
CA ASN A 485 1.74 17.60 -24.41
C ASN A 485 2.07 16.23 -25.03
N ARG A 486 1.25 15.78 -25.99
CA ARG A 486 1.40 14.49 -26.69
C ARG A 486 2.68 14.38 -27.53
N GLU A 487 3.26 15.51 -27.98
CA GLU A 487 4.49 15.50 -28.79
C GLU A 487 5.73 15.26 -27.92
N THR A 488 5.79 15.87 -26.73
CA THR A 488 6.91 15.72 -25.82
C THR A 488 6.75 14.55 -24.84
N GLY A 489 5.53 14.04 -24.68
CA GLY A 489 5.20 13.04 -23.68
C GLY A 489 5.28 13.57 -22.25
N LYS A 490 5.16 14.89 -22.02
CA LYS A 490 5.32 15.54 -20.72
C LYS A 490 4.21 16.55 -20.43
N ILE A 491 4.06 16.90 -19.17
CA ILE A 491 3.19 17.99 -18.72
C ILE A 491 3.91 19.32 -18.93
N ASP A 492 3.24 20.27 -19.58
CA ASP A 492 3.72 21.66 -19.65
C ASP A 492 3.38 22.37 -18.34
N VAL A 493 4.29 22.24 -17.36
CA VAL A 493 4.11 22.81 -16.02
C VAL A 493 3.88 24.31 -16.03
N SER A 494 4.47 25.03 -17.00
CA SER A 494 4.31 26.50 -17.12
C SER A 494 2.86 26.93 -17.41
N LYS A 495 2.02 26.04 -17.92
CA LYS A 495 0.61 26.28 -18.16
C LYS A 495 -0.28 25.93 -16.96
N SER A 496 0.17 25.03 -16.10
CA SER A 496 -0.53 24.65 -14.88
C SER A 496 -0.09 25.52 -13.70
N LYS A 497 -0.80 26.63 -13.48
CA LYS A 497 -0.45 27.58 -12.39
C LYS A 497 -0.40 26.93 -11.01
N ASP A 498 -1.35 26.05 -10.70
CA ASP A 498 -1.38 25.33 -9.42
C ASP A 498 -0.18 24.38 -9.30
N LEU A 499 0.11 23.59 -10.34
CA LEU A 499 1.23 22.66 -10.33
C LEU A 499 2.58 23.39 -10.23
N ASP A 500 2.75 24.49 -10.97
CA ASP A 500 4.00 25.28 -10.95
C ASP A 500 4.23 25.94 -9.60
N TYR A 501 3.16 26.40 -8.91
CA TYR A 501 3.25 27.09 -7.64
C TYR A 501 3.38 26.15 -6.44
N TYR A 502 2.65 24.99 -6.42
CA TYR A 502 2.57 24.10 -5.27
C TYR A 502 3.52 22.90 -5.33
N LEU A 503 4.16 22.63 -6.48
CA LEU A 503 5.12 21.54 -6.67
C LEU A 503 6.56 22.08 -6.83
N PRO A 504 7.60 21.50 -6.18
CA PRO A 504 7.55 20.35 -5.27
C PRO A 504 6.92 20.69 -3.92
N THR A 505 6.27 19.70 -3.30
CA THR A 505 5.79 19.85 -1.94
C THR A 505 6.98 19.84 -0.96
N GLN A 506 6.89 20.54 0.17
CA GLN A 506 8.03 20.65 1.09
C GLN A 506 8.24 19.39 1.90
N ILE A 507 7.15 18.71 2.24
CA ILE A 507 7.22 17.46 3.02
C ILE A 507 6.05 16.55 2.68
N ILE A 508 6.31 15.25 2.65
CA ILE A 508 5.28 14.23 2.68
C ILE A 508 5.47 13.34 3.91
N VAL A 509 4.38 13.02 4.61
CA VAL A 509 4.41 12.23 5.84
C VAL A 509 3.71 10.90 5.60
N THR A 510 4.40 9.78 5.83
CA THR A 510 3.86 8.45 5.55
C THR A 510 4.46 7.38 6.45
N GLY A 511 3.84 6.19 6.49
CA GLY A 511 4.45 4.99 7.04
C GLY A 511 5.52 4.41 6.12
N PRO A 512 6.54 3.73 6.65
CA PRO A 512 7.58 3.11 5.83
C PRO A 512 7.09 1.91 5.02
N ASP A 513 5.97 1.33 5.38
CA ASP A 513 5.31 0.19 4.72
C ASP A 513 4.86 0.51 3.29
N ILE A 514 4.55 1.78 2.98
CA ILE A 514 4.21 2.22 1.63
C ILE A 514 5.31 3.02 0.93
N MET A 515 6.53 2.97 1.43
CA MET A 515 7.69 3.65 0.81
C MET A 515 7.90 3.21 -0.65
N PHE A 516 7.92 1.90 -0.90
CA PHE A 516 8.13 1.37 -2.24
C PHE A 516 6.86 1.48 -3.10
N LEU A 517 5.70 1.17 -2.51
CA LEU A 517 4.42 1.15 -3.21
C LEU A 517 3.95 2.54 -3.66
N TRP A 518 4.24 3.58 -2.88
CA TRP A 518 3.72 4.93 -3.12
C TRP A 518 4.81 5.97 -3.34
N ILE A 519 5.71 6.17 -2.36
CA ILE A 519 6.74 7.21 -2.41
C ILE A 519 7.64 7.04 -3.64
N THR A 520 8.20 5.85 -3.82
CA THR A 520 9.08 5.55 -4.97
C THR A 520 8.36 5.77 -6.30
N ARG A 521 7.12 5.28 -6.40
CA ARG A 521 6.32 5.39 -7.62
C ARG A 521 5.92 6.83 -7.94
N MET A 522 5.61 7.66 -6.93
CA MET A 522 5.39 9.11 -7.14
C MET A 522 6.64 9.81 -7.66
N ILE A 523 7.83 9.49 -7.14
CA ILE A 523 9.09 10.05 -7.65
C ILE A 523 9.28 9.67 -9.12
N ILE A 524 9.04 8.40 -9.46
CA ILE A 524 9.13 7.92 -10.85
C ILE A 524 8.18 8.70 -11.77
N ALA A 525 6.90 8.74 -11.43
CA ALA A 525 5.89 9.42 -12.25
C ALA A 525 6.18 10.92 -12.43
N ASN A 526 6.60 11.59 -11.35
CA ASN A 526 6.91 13.01 -11.41
C ASN A 526 8.06 13.31 -12.36
N TYR A 527 9.17 12.58 -12.26
CA TYR A 527 10.30 12.78 -13.17
C TYR A 527 9.98 12.37 -14.59
N GLU A 528 9.19 11.31 -14.79
CA GLU A 528 8.76 10.92 -16.14
C GLU A 528 7.95 12.01 -16.82
N TYR A 529 7.06 12.70 -16.09
CA TYR A 529 6.12 13.64 -16.71
C TYR A 529 6.48 15.12 -16.55
N THR A 530 7.37 15.51 -15.63
CA THR A 530 7.67 16.93 -15.37
C THR A 530 9.17 17.26 -15.29
N ASP A 531 10.05 16.25 -15.23
CA ASP A 531 11.48 16.41 -14.91
C ASP A 531 11.74 17.09 -13.54
N ARG A 532 10.74 17.11 -12.65
CA ARG A 532 10.81 17.74 -11.32
C ARG A 532 10.58 16.71 -10.22
N LYS A 533 11.18 16.93 -9.05
CA LYS A 533 10.87 16.13 -7.85
C LYS A 533 9.46 16.42 -7.37
N PRO A 534 8.73 15.41 -6.82
CA PRO A 534 7.39 15.60 -6.27
C PRO A 534 7.40 16.30 -4.92
N PHE A 535 8.45 16.07 -4.12
CA PHE A 535 8.60 16.59 -2.76
C PHE A 535 10.07 16.74 -2.39
N GLU A 536 10.34 17.67 -1.44
CA GLU A 536 11.68 17.90 -0.90
C GLU A 536 12.08 16.78 0.06
N LYS A 537 11.17 16.46 1.00
CA LYS A 537 11.44 15.52 2.12
C LYS A 537 10.33 14.50 2.29
N VAL A 538 10.72 13.28 2.67
CA VAL A 538 9.82 12.23 3.12
C VAL A 538 10.05 11.99 4.61
N PHE A 539 9.04 12.27 5.42
CA PHE A 539 9.04 11.96 6.84
C PHE A 539 8.34 10.62 7.09
N PHE A 540 9.10 9.62 7.49
CA PHE A 540 8.56 8.31 7.84
C PHE A 540 8.14 8.28 9.31
N THR A 541 6.86 7.99 9.54
CA THR A 541 6.33 7.77 10.89
C THR A 541 6.63 6.34 11.34
N GLY A 542 6.57 6.10 12.65
CA GLY A 542 6.46 4.74 13.16
C GLY A 542 5.08 4.13 12.91
N ILE A 543 5.02 2.81 12.91
CA ILE A 543 3.76 2.06 12.87
C ILE A 543 3.18 2.00 14.28
N VAL A 544 1.90 2.30 14.42
CA VAL A 544 1.21 2.19 15.70
C VAL A 544 0.80 0.73 15.96
N ARG A 545 1.29 0.16 17.07
CA ARG A 545 1.10 -1.23 17.46
C ARG A 545 0.36 -1.35 18.79
N ASP A 546 -0.30 -2.47 19.00
CA ASP A 546 -0.89 -2.81 20.30
C ASP A 546 0.20 -3.25 21.31
N LYS A 547 -0.21 -3.49 22.57
CA LYS A 547 0.70 -3.94 23.65
C LYS A 547 1.40 -5.28 23.38
N LEU A 548 0.89 -6.07 22.42
CA LEU A 548 1.48 -7.32 21.95
C LEU A 548 2.42 -7.14 20.76
N GLY A 549 2.66 -5.90 20.32
CA GLY A 549 3.51 -5.58 19.19
C GLY A 549 2.84 -5.77 17.82
N ARG A 550 1.54 -6.06 17.76
CA ARG A 550 0.80 -6.23 16.49
C ARG A 550 0.35 -4.87 15.96
N LYS A 551 0.43 -4.66 14.65
CA LYS A 551 -0.09 -3.46 13.97
C LYS A 551 -1.56 -3.25 14.34
N LEU A 552 -1.94 -2.02 14.71
CA LEU A 552 -3.35 -1.69 14.94
C LEU A 552 -4.12 -1.85 13.64
N SER A 553 -5.12 -2.70 13.68
CA SER A 553 -5.94 -3.03 12.52
C SER A 553 -7.37 -3.34 12.98
N LYS A 554 -8.34 -2.92 12.17
CA LYS A 554 -9.76 -3.25 12.41
C LYS A 554 -10.04 -4.71 12.19
N GLN A 555 -9.34 -5.37 11.29
CA GLN A 555 -9.48 -6.80 11.05
C GLN A 555 -9.11 -7.62 12.28
N LEU A 556 -8.11 -7.17 13.04
CA LEU A 556 -7.70 -7.81 14.30
C LEU A 556 -8.55 -7.39 15.50
N GLY A 557 -9.46 -6.41 15.34
CA GLY A 557 -10.29 -5.89 16.45
C GLY A 557 -9.48 -5.23 17.57
N ASN A 558 -8.22 -4.86 17.33
CA ASN A 558 -7.30 -4.29 18.32
C ASN A 558 -7.16 -2.76 18.23
N SER A 559 -7.89 -2.12 17.30
CA SER A 559 -7.91 -0.66 17.18
C SER A 559 -9.08 -0.10 18.00
N PRO A 560 -8.83 0.77 19.00
CA PRO A 560 -9.90 1.41 19.75
C PRO A 560 -10.74 2.33 18.87
N ASP A 561 -11.98 2.59 19.28
CA ASP A 561 -12.84 3.55 18.59
C ASP A 561 -12.36 4.98 18.81
N LEU A 562 -12.21 5.73 17.70
CA LEU A 562 -11.69 7.09 17.74
C LEU A 562 -12.65 8.05 18.46
N TYR A 563 -13.96 7.91 18.24
CA TYR A 563 -14.94 8.83 18.83
C TYR A 563 -15.08 8.63 20.34
N GLU A 564 -15.02 7.37 20.81
CA GLU A 564 -15.00 7.09 22.26
C GLU A 564 -13.81 7.72 22.95
N LEU A 565 -12.64 7.68 22.31
CA LEU A 565 -11.43 8.29 22.87
C LEU A 565 -11.46 9.84 22.78
N ILE A 566 -12.06 10.40 21.73
CA ILE A 566 -12.28 11.86 21.65
C ILE A 566 -13.21 12.33 22.80
N ASP A 567 -14.30 11.61 23.05
CA ASP A 567 -15.19 11.96 24.16
C ASP A 567 -14.49 11.88 25.53
N LYS A 568 -13.52 10.99 25.70
CA LYS A 568 -12.80 10.77 26.97
C LYS A 568 -11.60 11.72 27.17
N TYR A 569 -10.87 12.03 26.12
CA TYR A 569 -9.57 12.74 26.22
C TYR A 569 -9.54 14.08 25.50
N GLY A 570 -10.51 14.38 24.64
CA GLY A 570 -10.47 15.50 23.70
C GLY A 570 -9.48 15.26 22.55
N MET A 571 -9.74 15.86 21.41
CA MET A 571 -8.88 15.67 20.23
C MET A 571 -7.50 16.30 20.40
N ASP A 572 -7.41 17.48 21.03
CA ASP A 572 -6.13 18.12 21.34
C ASP A 572 -5.28 17.25 22.27
N GLY A 573 -5.90 16.59 23.26
CA GLY A 573 -5.23 15.63 24.14
C GLY A 573 -4.72 14.40 23.39
N ILE A 574 -5.51 13.88 22.45
CA ILE A 574 -5.12 12.74 21.59
C ILE A 574 -3.95 13.14 20.68
N ARG A 575 -4.03 14.28 20.01
CA ARG A 575 -2.98 14.78 19.11
C ARG A 575 -1.66 14.96 19.85
N TYR A 576 -1.69 15.65 20.98
CA TYR A 576 -0.49 15.84 21.82
C TYR A 576 0.06 14.49 22.30
N GLY A 577 -0.81 13.64 22.87
CA GLY A 577 -0.41 12.33 23.39
C GLY A 577 0.26 11.46 22.36
N MET A 578 -0.32 11.36 21.16
CA MET A 578 0.23 10.55 20.07
C MET A 578 1.57 11.09 19.56
N MET A 579 1.66 12.39 19.27
CA MET A 579 2.90 12.98 18.75
C MET A 579 4.04 12.97 19.78
N SER A 580 3.76 13.13 21.07
CA SER A 580 4.78 13.16 22.13
C SER A 580 5.51 11.82 22.36
N ILE A 581 4.86 10.71 22.00
CA ILE A 581 5.44 9.35 22.11
C ILE A 581 5.97 8.79 20.78
N SER A 582 6.00 9.62 19.73
CA SER A 582 6.25 9.20 18.36
C SER A 582 7.59 9.73 17.83
N PRO A 583 8.72 9.12 18.20
CA PRO A 583 9.99 9.47 17.57
C PRO A 583 9.95 9.00 16.09
N ALA A 584 10.54 9.81 15.21
CA ALA A 584 10.51 9.54 13.79
C ALA A 584 11.05 8.13 13.44
N GLY A 585 10.32 7.40 12.62
CA GLY A 585 10.72 6.12 12.07
C GLY A 585 10.66 4.91 13.01
N ASN A 586 10.38 5.12 14.30
CA ASN A 586 10.28 4.00 15.26
C ASN A 586 8.82 3.63 15.53
N ASP A 587 8.56 2.34 15.63
CA ASP A 587 7.23 1.82 15.97
C ASP A 587 6.79 2.29 17.37
N ILE A 588 5.49 2.49 17.51
CA ILE A 588 4.87 3.06 18.69
C ILE A 588 3.97 2.01 19.32
N LEU A 589 4.23 1.67 20.57
CA LEU A 589 3.30 0.88 21.36
C LEU A 589 2.20 1.80 21.92
N PHE A 590 0.99 1.65 21.38
CA PHE A 590 -0.15 2.45 21.81
C PHE A 590 -0.54 2.14 23.27
N ASP A 591 -0.60 3.19 24.08
CA ASP A 591 -1.14 3.14 25.44
C ASP A 591 -2.03 4.38 25.68
N GLU A 592 -3.26 4.16 26.15
CA GLU A 592 -4.20 5.23 26.48
C GLU A 592 -3.63 6.23 27.52
N LYS A 593 -2.64 5.83 28.33
CA LYS A 593 -1.97 6.73 29.25
C LYS A 593 -1.31 7.93 28.58
N SER A 594 -0.84 7.78 27.35
CA SER A 594 -0.30 8.89 26.58
C SER A 594 -1.36 9.94 26.26
N LEU A 595 -2.59 9.48 25.95
CA LEU A 595 -3.73 10.36 25.69
C LEU A 595 -4.17 11.10 26.97
N GLU A 596 -4.09 10.42 28.12
CA GLU A 596 -4.35 11.03 29.42
C GLU A 596 -3.35 12.15 29.75
N ILE A 597 -2.06 11.94 29.43
CA ILE A 597 -1.03 12.99 29.57
C ILE A 597 -1.42 14.22 28.72
N GLY A 598 -1.83 14.01 27.48
CA GLY A 598 -2.28 15.11 26.60
C GLY A 598 -3.48 15.86 27.16
N ARG A 599 -4.52 15.16 27.63
CA ARG A 599 -5.69 15.75 28.27
C ARG A 599 -5.29 16.57 29.53
N ASN A 600 -4.42 16.01 30.35
CA ASN A 600 -3.97 16.69 31.57
C ASN A 600 -3.14 17.94 31.24
N PHE A 601 -2.36 17.88 30.15
CA PHE A 601 -1.58 19.04 29.68
C PHE A 601 -2.49 20.17 29.19
N THR A 602 -3.51 19.91 28.40
CA THR A 602 -4.49 20.90 27.97
C THR A 602 -5.23 21.52 29.16
N ASN A 603 -5.63 20.69 30.12
CA ASN A 603 -6.24 21.20 31.40
C ASN A 603 -5.28 22.04 32.22
N LYS A 604 -3.99 21.72 32.27
CA LYS A 604 -2.98 22.51 32.98
C LYS A 604 -2.84 23.91 32.36
N ILE A 605 -2.75 23.98 31.04
CA ILE A 605 -2.69 25.25 30.30
C ILE A 605 -3.95 26.09 30.57
N TRP A 606 -5.14 25.46 30.49
CA TRP A 606 -6.41 26.12 30.78
C TRP A 606 -6.47 26.71 32.19
N ASN A 607 -6.03 25.96 33.20
CA ASN A 607 -6.04 26.39 34.57
C ASN A 607 -4.99 27.50 34.86
N ALA A 608 -3.81 27.42 34.23
CA ALA A 608 -2.81 28.48 34.29
C ALA A 608 -3.37 29.78 33.72
N PHE A 609 -3.99 29.72 32.54
CA PHE A 609 -4.62 30.90 31.94
C PHE A 609 -5.79 31.43 32.77
N ARG A 610 -6.62 30.55 33.35
CA ARG A 610 -7.70 30.96 34.27
C ARG A 610 -7.18 31.65 35.52
N LEU A 611 -6.06 31.17 36.07
CA LEU A 611 -5.40 31.82 37.23
C LEU A 611 -4.93 33.21 36.86
N ILE A 612 -4.19 33.37 35.78
CA ILE A 612 -3.70 34.69 35.31
C ILE A 612 -4.86 35.64 35.07
N LYS A 613 -5.95 35.16 34.48
CA LYS A 613 -7.15 35.98 34.21
C LYS A 613 -7.91 36.41 35.47
N SER A 614 -7.67 35.80 36.61
CA SER A 614 -8.26 36.17 37.89
C SER A 614 -7.47 37.25 38.64
N TRP A 615 -6.27 37.58 38.17
CA TRP A 615 -5.46 38.64 38.77
C TRP A 615 -5.88 40.02 38.28
N GLU A 616 -5.81 41.01 39.18
CA GLU A 616 -5.96 42.40 38.82
C GLU A 616 -4.63 42.93 38.26
N THR A 617 -4.68 43.53 37.09
CA THR A 617 -3.50 44.16 36.47
C THR A 617 -3.43 45.63 36.87
N VAL A 618 -2.26 46.06 37.32
CA VAL A 618 -1.97 47.46 37.62
C VAL A 618 -1.00 48.01 36.56
N GLU A 619 -1.17 49.29 36.23
CA GLU A 619 -0.23 49.97 35.35
C GLU A 619 1.06 50.30 36.12
N GLY A 620 2.21 49.99 35.53
CA GLY A 620 3.54 50.30 36.08
C GLY A 620 4.47 49.08 36.13
N LYS A 621 5.77 49.35 36.27
CA LYS A 621 6.77 48.27 36.45
C LYS A 621 6.89 47.96 37.96
N ASN A 622 6.69 46.70 38.31
CA ASN A 622 7.04 46.23 39.65
C ASN A 622 8.55 45.92 39.68
N THR A 623 9.34 46.83 40.25
CA THR A 623 10.80 46.73 40.36
C THR A 623 11.24 45.62 41.31
N GLU A 624 10.38 45.18 42.24
CA GLU A 624 10.70 44.11 43.19
C GLU A 624 10.81 42.75 42.51
N ASN A 625 10.07 42.57 41.43
CA ASN A 625 10.05 41.31 40.65
C ASN A 625 10.88 41.39 39.37
N GLU A 626 11.64 42.44 39.11
CA GLU A 626 12.40 42.61 37.86
C GLU A 626 13.36 41.44 37.59
N ALA A 627 14.04 40.92 38.61
CA ALA A 627 14.94 39.78 38.49
C ALA A 627 14.19 38.48 38.03
N VAL A 628 12.95 38.29 38.49
CA VAL A 628 12.11 37.14 38.11
C VAL A 628 11.67 37.27 36.66
N PHE A 629 11.32 38.46 36.19
CA PHE A 629 10.95 38.69 34.80
C PHE A 629 12.13 38.46 33.86
N VAL A 630 13.30 39.03 34.17
CA VAL A 630 14.53 38.82 33.36
C VAL A 630 14.93 37.34 33.31
N TRP A 631 14.86 36.66 34.46
CA TRP A 631 15.12 35.21 34.51
C TRP A 631 14.16 34.45 33.63
N PHE A 632 12.86 34.71 33.71
CA PHE A 632 11.85 33.98 32.93
C PHE A 632 11.93 34.30 31.42
N GLU A 633 12.21 35.54 31.03
CA GLU A 633 12.46 35.91 29.62
C GLU A 633 13.64 35.13 29.04
N ALA A 634 14.75 35.04 29.76
CA ALA A 634 15.92 34.26 29.32
C ALA A 634 15.58 32.76 29.19
N LEU A 635 14.81 32.24 30.17
CA LEU A 635 14.36 30.84 30.16
C LEU A 635 13.39 30.57 29.00
N LEU A 636 12.44 31.45 28.74
CA LEU A 636 11.51 31.39 27.62
C LEU A 636 12.28 31.37 26.30
N GLN A 637 13.24 32.29 26.10
CA GLN A 637 14.03 32.37 24.87
C GLN A 637 14.85 31.10 24.67
N LYS A 638 15.45 30.54 25.74
CA LYS A 638 16.17 29.27 25.67
C LYS A 638 15.25 28.12 25.23
N ASN A 639 14.06 28.03 25.82
CA ASN A 639 13.10 26.96 25.48
C ASN A 639 12.54 27.11 24.06
N VAL A 640 12.24 28.34 23.61
CA VAL A 640 11.82 28.62 22.23
C VAL A 640 12.89 28.20 21.24
N ASN A 641 14.16 28.52 21.50
CA ASN A 641 15.26 28.12 20.62
C ASN A 641 15.43 26.60 20.56
N SER A 642 15.35 25.89 21.70
CA SER A 642 15.39 24.43 21.76
C SER A 642 14.22 23.80 21.00
N PHE A 643 13.02 24.33 21.20
CA PHE A 643 11.81 23.88 20.52
C PHE A 643 11.94 24.02 19.00
N LEU A 644 12.39 25.20 18.53
CA LEU A 644 12.57 25.44 17.08
C LEU A 644 13.67 24.55 16.49
N ASP A 645 14.81 24.38 17.19
CA ASP A 645 15.87 23.46 16.73
C ASP A 645 15.36 22.02 16.60
N ASN A 646 14.61 21.53 17.60
CA ASN A 646 14.02 20.22 17.54
C ASN A 646 13.04 20.07 16.37
N ILE A 647 12.19 21.07 16.11
CA ILE A 647 11.25 21.07 14.99
C ILE A 647 11.97 21.10 13.64
N ASP A 648 12.98 21.94 13.48
CA ASP A 648 13.73 22.08 12.22
C ASP A 648 14.53 20.82 11.89
N ASN A 649 14.93 20.08 12.92
CA ASN A 649 15.54 18.75 12.83
C ASN A 649 14.50 17.62 12.82
N LEU A 650 13.21 17.90 12.66
CA LEU A 650 12.10 16.94 12.62
C LEU A 650 11.98 16.04 13.86
N ARG A 651 12.49 16.48 15.02
CA ARG A 651 12.41 15.81 16.32
C ARG A 651 11.16 16.27 17.09
N ILE A 652 9.99 15.94 16.57
CA ILE A 652 8.70 16.49 17.08
C ILE A 652 8.41 16.02 18.51
N SER A 653 8.68 14.75 18.82
CA SER A 653 8.43 14.22 20.17
C SER A 653 9.30 14.87 21.23
N GLU A 654 10.55 15.21 20.89
CA GLU A 654 11.48 15.93 21.76
C GLU A 654 11.01 17.37 21.99
N ALA A 655 10.62 18.06 20.91
CA ALA A 655 10.08 19.41 21.01
C ALA A 655 8.85 19.48 21.94
N LEU A 656 7.94 18.50 21.82
CA LEU A 656 6.74 18.45 22.67
C LEU A 656 7.06 18.14 24.15
N LYS A 657 8.09 17.34 24.44
CA LYS A 657 8.56 17.08 25.79
C LYS A 657 9.18 18.34 26.42
N ASP A 658 10.02 19.05 25.66
CA ASP A 658 10.59 20.33 26.10
C ASP A 658 9.47 21.33 26.42
N LEU A 659 8.48 21.44 25.53
CA LEU A 659 7.32 22.30 25.74
C LEU A 659 6.52 21.91 27.00
N TYR A 660 6.35 20.59 27.22
CA TYR A 660 5.66 20.10 28.42
C TYR A 660 6.38 20.52 29.69
N SER A 661 7.68 20.27 29.78
CA SER A 661 8.50 20.63 30.95
C SER A 661 8.50 22.14 31.16
N PHE A 662 8.67 22.93 30.11
CA PHE A 662 8.62 24.37 30.21
C PHE A 662 7.28 24.90 30.79
N VAL A 663 6.15 24.38 30.25
CA VAL A 663 4.82 24.84 30.72
C VAL A 663 4.50 24.30 32.10
N TRP A 664 4.79 23.03 32.38
CA TRP A 664 4.40 22.39 33.63
C TRP A 664 5.28 22.80 34.79
N ASP A 665 6.59 22.76 34.59
CA ASP A 665 7.55 23.02 35.67
C ASP A 665 7.93 24.50 35.73
N ASP A 666 8.49 25.06 34.66
CA ASP A 666 9.06 26.40 34.68
C ASP A 666 7.97 27.48 34.79
N LEU A 667 6.94 27.41 33.90
CA LEU A 667 5.86 28.39 33.92
C LEU A 667 4.95 28.20 35.15
N CYS A 668 4.36 26.99 35.30
CA CYS A 668 3.29 26.82 36.31
C CYS A 668 3.81 26.58 37.72
N SER A 669 4.92 25.84 37.91
CA SER A 669 5.39 25.47 39.23
C SER A 669 6.34 26.53 39.83
N TRP A 670 7.02 27.30 38.98
CA TRP A 670 7.95 28.33 39.42
C TRP A 670 7.46 29.75 39.13
N TYR A 671 7.39 30.15 37.86
CA TYR A 671 7.15 31.52 37.48
C TYR A 671 5.82 32.05 38.00
N LEU A 672 4.70 31.37 37.78
CA LEU A 672 3.39 31.80 38.25
C LEU A 672 3.29 31.87 39.79
N GLU A 673 4.01 30.99 40.50
CA GLU A 673 4.03 31.05 41.97
C GLU A 673 4.89 32.21 42.48
N MET A 674 5.99 32.56 41.79
CA MET A 674 6.84 33.70 42.15
C MET A 674 6.17 35.08 41.95
N ILE A 675 5.33 35.18 40.88
CA ILE A 675 4.65 36.46 40.56
C ILE A 675 3.21 36.51 41.06
N LYS A 676 2.79 35.52 41.82
CA LYS A 676 1.44 35.48 42.40
C LYS A 676 1.21 36.66 43.32
N PRO A 677 0.06 37.42 43.21
CA PRO A 677 -0.25 38.57 44.02
C PRO A 677 -0.34 38.27 45.51
#